data_2684f539753680754d45041ee29588bb
#
_entry.id   2684f539753680754d45041ee29588bb
#
_cell.length_a   1.000
_cell.length_b   1.000
_cell.length_c   1.000
_cell.angle_alpha   90.00
_cell.angle_beta   90.00
_cell.angle_gamma   90.00
#
_symmetry.space_group_name_H-M   'P 1'
#
loop_
_entity.id
_entity.type
_entity.pdbx_description
1 polymer ?
#
loop_
_entity_poly.entity_id
_entity_poly.type
_entity_poly.pdbx_seq_one_letter_code
_entity_poly.pdbx_strand_id
1 'polypeptide(L)'
;MNMKTHIIFIALFVLASSSYSQNTIISLSKSTENRFDITQIPTIIDTLEVNVKLANIELLSNNKSSRLSNYIELSSSGLMKIFDAGKPNIPVFSKLIECPLDASVSFKILGYDEEIIDLSAKGFNEKIIPAQPSISKSEVPNKFYIDTIAYSEDKYYNADIIAFEDAGILRSVRIGRVEIRPIQYNPIQNKLRILNNLKIQIVFSGSNHSKTEEMKIKYSNSAYDNLIGNFVPNLVRQQQSRFVKTTYVIVSDRKFQSTLIPFIAHKQQLGYNVIVGYTDEPNVGRTTASIKNYLKSLYDSPPSGYAPPLYVLLVGDVAEIPSFQMPWHVSDLYYFDYTGDNLPDVFYGRFSASNINQLLPQIEKTIEYENKTMLDTSYLQNAVLVAGFDNSKEIYTNGQVNYATNQYFNSSNQITAYTYLQPEPPNANYSADIKSKINAGVGYVNYTAHCLSSGWANPSFERSDIANLTNEHKYGLWVNNCCNSNRFEILECFGEAAMRASNKGAVGYIGASNSTRWDEDFWWSVGFKTVSLNPPYNANNLGAYDKMFHTNGESPDVWCNTQGQLLVGGNLAVQQSTSYFKLDYWEMYHLMGDPSLAIHIAQLCVANFINQTVTANTTVTSCREINVQNVTVTNGATLTLEAVGNIYIQGVTVNNNSKLILDAGGEVNIISNFDVQLGSSFEIK
;
A
#
# COMPACT_ATOMS: atom_id res chain seq x y z
N MET A 1 80.05 -4.01 32.20
CA MET A 1 79.04 -4.72 33.01
C MET A 1 77.65 -4.10 32.66
N ASN A 2 76.99 -4.68 31.62
CA ASN A 2 75.77 -4.14 31.04
C ASN A 2 74.56 -4.91 31.62
N MET A 3 73.75 -4.22 32.39
CA MET A 3 72.43 -4.72 32.84
C MET A 3 71.39 -4.36 31.78
N LYS A 4 70.84 -5.37 31.15
CA LYS A 4 69.65 -5.24 30.24
C LYS A 4 68.39 -5.33 31.09
N THR A 5 67.64 -4.21 31.16
CA THR A 5 66.32 -4.16 31.75
C THR A 5 65.28 -4.69 30.75
N HIS A 6 64.59 -5.79 31.09
CA HIS A 6 63.46 -6.29 30.30
C HIS A 6 62.18 -5.63 30.81
N ILE A 7 61.54 -4.85 29.92
CA ILE A 7 60.20 -4.33 30.16
C ILE A 7 59.21 -5.33 29.60
N ILE A 8 58.44 -5.97 30.49
CA ILE A 8 57.33 -6.85 30.11
C ILE A 8 56.07 -5.96 29.89
N PHE A 9 55.65 -5.87 28.65
CA PHE A 9 54.30 -5.30 28.31
C PHE A 9 53.24 -6.35 28.57
N ILE A 10 52.41 -6.13 29.60
CA ILE A 10 51.16 -6.88 29.80
C ILE A 10 50.11 -6.18 28.94
N ALA A 11 49.73 -6.79 27.82
CA ALA A 11 48.60 -6.37 27.03
C ALA A 11 47.31 -6.85 27.72
N LEU A 12 46.59 -5.93 28.36
CA LEU A 12 45.20 -6.19 28.82
C LEU A 12 44.30 -6.26 27.57
N PHE A 13 43.94 -7.48 27.20
CA PHE A 13 42.80 -7.68 26.28
C PHE A 13 41.51 -7.40 27.04
N VAL A 14 40.96 -6.22 26.84
CA VAL A 14 39.56 -5.94 27.20
C VAL A 14 38.68 -6.65 26.17
N LEU A 15 38.18 -7.82 26.53
CA LEU A 15 37.09 -8.48 25.81
C LEU A 15 35.85 -7.61 25.98
N ALA A 16 35.58 -6.75 25.04
CA ALA A 16 34.28 -6.15 24.88
C ALA A 16 33.30 -7.28 24.52
N SER A 17 32.61 -7.81 25.51
CA SER A 17 31.45 -8.68 25.29
C SER A 17 30.36 -7.85 24.65
N SER A 18 30.28 -7.88 23.32
CA SER A 18 29.08 -7.47 22.60
C SER A 18 27.95 -8.40 23.05
N SER A 19 27.05 -7.91 23.87
CA SER A 19 25.84 -8.61 24.25
C SER A 19 24.95 -8.71 22.99
N TYR A 20 25.12 -9.77 22.22
CA TYR A 20 24.15 -10.15 21.22
C TYR A 20 22.86 -10.55 21.94
N SER A 21 21.73 -10.00 21.54
CA SER A 21 20.41 -10.53 21.88
C SER A 21 20.37 -12.00 21.50
N GLN A 22 20.18 -12.89 22.47
CA GLN A 22 20.21 -14.33 22.23
C GLN A 22 18.84 -14.72 21.64
N ASN A 23 18.80 -14.99 20.33
CA ASN A 23 17.63 -15.54 19.67
C ASN A 23 17.66 -17.06 19.84
N THR A 24 16.62 -17.61 20.46
CA THR A 24 16.46 -19.06 20.62
C THR A 24 15.28 -19.54 19.79
N ILE A 25 15.57 -20.42 18.83
CA ILE A 25 14.56 -21.07 18.00
C ILE A 25 14.17 -22.40 18.67
N ILE A 26 12.87 -22.57 18.92
CA ILE A 26 12.30 -23.83 19.39
C ILE A 26 11.57 -24.48 18.23
N SER A 27 12.11 -25.59 17.73
CA SER A 27 11.45 -26.41 16.71
C SER A 27 10.23 -27.11 17.29
N LEU A 28 9.13 -27.10 16.57
CA LEU A 28 7.89 -27.76 16.97
C LEU A 28 7.84 -29.19 16.41
N SER A 29 7.32 -30.10 17.20
CA SER A 29 7.34 -31.54 16.85
C SER A 29 6.30 -31.96 15.82
N LYS A 30 5.29 -31.15 15.60
CA LYS A 30 4.09 -31.48 14.80
C LYS A 30 4.12 -31.03 13.36
N SER A 31 5.03 -30.12 13.00
CA SER A 31 5.21 -29.67 11.62
C SER A 31 6.66 -29.28 11.36
N THR A 32 7.08 -29.41 10.09
CA THR A 32 8.40 -28.99 9.60
C THR A 32 8.32 -27.76 8.71
N GLU A 33 7.11 -27.23 8.46
CA GLU A 33 6.88 -26.05 7.63
C GLU A 33 5.96 -25.03 8.34
N ASN A 34 6.16 -23.74 8.04
CA ASN A 34 5.19 -22.70 8.35
C ASN A 34 4.26 -22.54 7.14
N ARG A 35 2.97 -22.72 7.36
CA ARG A 35 1.96 -22.63 6.30
C ARG A 35 0.69 -21.97 6.80
N PHE A 36 0.17 -21.05 6.00
CA PHE A 36 -1.06 -20.30 6.28
C PHE A 36 -1.86 -20.22 4.99
N ASP A 37 -2.83 -21.09 4.80
CA ASP A 37 -3.67 -21.12 3.61
C ASP A 37 -5.12 -20.82 3.95
N ILE A 38 -5.75 -20.02 3.10
CA ILE A 38 -7.20 -19.85 3.08
C ILE A 38 -7.65 -20.23 1.66
N THR A 39 -8.46 -21.27 1.56
CA THR A 39 -8.91 -21.81 0.27
C THR A 39 -10.41 -22.01 0.26
N GLN A 40 -11.04 -21.76 -0.88
CA GLN A 40 -12.42 -22.10 -1.08
C GLN A 40 -12.55 -23.60 -1.37
N ILE A 41 -13.56 -24.25 -0.78
CA ILE A 41 -13.87 -25.65 -1.07
C ILE A 41 -14.74 -25.65 -2.36
N PRO A 42 -14.27 -26.20 -3.48
CA PRO A 42 -14.97 -26.08 -4.77
C PRO A 42 -16.41 -26.63 -4.78
N THR A 43 -16.70 -27.59 -3.90
CA THR A 43 -18.02 -28.25 -3.80
C THR A 43 -18.95 -27.60 -2.78
N ILE A 44 -18.47 -26.64 -1.96
CA ILE A 44 -19.24 -26.00 -0.89
C ILE A 44 -18.99 -24.49 -0.94
N ILE A 45 -19.82 -23.79 -1.72
CA ILE A 45 -19.67 -22.36 -2.04
C ILE A 45 -19.63 -21.48 -0.81
N ASP A 46 -20.36 -21.83 0.26
CA ASP A 46 -20.49 -21.06 1.50
C ASP A 46 -19.45 -21.44 2.57
N THR A 47 -18.30 -21.98 2.16
CA THR A 47 -17.30 -22.44 3.14
C THR A 47 -15.88 -22.19 2.64
N LEU A 48 -15.06 -21.57 3.49
CA LEU A 48 -13.61 -21.53 3.31
C LEU A 48 -12.93 -22.49 4.29
N GLU A 49 -11.86 -23.11 3.84
CA GLU A 49 -10.97 -23.89 4.71
C GLU A 49 -9.71 -23.10 5.01
N VAL A 50 -9.33 -23.08 6.28
CA VAL A 50 -8.10 -22.46 6.77
C VAL A 50 -7.22 -23.55 7.34
N ASN A 51 -5.97 -23.58 6.88
CA ASN A 51 -4.94 -24.51 7.37
C ASN A 51 -3.76 -23.71 7.91
N VAL A 52 -3.41 -23.98 9.19
CA VAL A 52 -2.29 -23.32 9.87
C VAL A 52 -1.32 -24.40 10.36
N LYS A 53 -0.05 -24.26 9.95
CA LYS A 53 1.06 -25.09 10.41
C LYS A 53 2.21 -24.19 10.89
N LEU A 54 2.84 -24.56 11.96
CA LEU A 54 3.98 -23.89 12.57
C LEU A 54 5.15 -24.85 12.70
N ALA A 55 6.29 -24.53 12.11
CA ALA A 55 7.53 -25.31 12.23
C ALA A 55 8.32 -24.95 13.49
N ASN A 56 8.28 -23.67 13.88
CA ASN A 56 9.04 -23.16 15.02
C ASN A 56 8.41 -21.93 15.64
N ILE A 57 8.86 -21.63 16.84
CA ILE A 57 8.71 -20.35 17.51
C ILE A 57 10.08 -19.79 17.85
N GLU A 58 10.19 -18.48 17.93
CA GLU A 58 11.41 -17.77 18.28
C GLU A 58 11.21 -16.96 19.56
N LEU A 59 12.15 -17.09 20.46
CA LEU A 59 12.20 -16.35 21.72
C LEU A 59 13.40 -15.40 21.70
N LEU A 60 13.13 -14.11 21.87
CA LEU A 60 14.13 -13.05 21.85
C LEU A 60 14.28 -12.45 23.24
N SER A 61 15.46 -12.62 23.84
CA SER A 61 15.76 -12.03 25.15
C SER A 61 16.07 -10.54 24.99
N ASN A 62 15.37 -9.70 25.77
CA ASN A 62 15.54 -8.24 25.77
C ASN A 62 16.62 -7.79 26.78
N ASN A 63 17.89 -7.84 26.39
CA ASN A 63 19.01 -7.41 27.25
C ASN A 63 19.25 -5.89 27.25
N LYS A 64 18.40 -5.08 26.56
CA LYS A 64 18.69 -3.66 26.29
C LYS A 64 18.26 -2.67 27.37
N SER A 65 17.42 -3.05 28.32
CA SER A 65 17.07 -2.18 29.47
C SER A 65 16.72 -2.98 30.71
N SER A 66 17.04 -2.44 31.89
CA SER A 66 16.73 -3.08 33.18
C SER A 66 15.24 -3.31 33.43
N ARG A 67 14.34 -2.58 32.72
CA ARG A 67 12.88 -2.75 32.82
C ARG A 67 12.35 -3.88 31.95
N LEU A 68 13.04 -4.24 30.87
CA LEU A 68 12.62 -5.28 29.92
C LEU A 68 13.31 -6.62 30.19
N SER A 69 14.28 -6.69 31.11
CA SER A 69 15.02 -7.90 31.46
C SER A 69 14.15 -9.05 32.02
N ASN A 70 12.94 -8.73 32.49
CA ASN A 70 11.98 -9.72 33.00
C ASN A 70 11.03 -10.26 31.93
N TYR A 71 11.23 -9.87 30.67
CA TYR A 71 10.35 -10.22 29.55
C TYR A 71 11.14 -10.75 28.37
N ILE A 72 10.50 -11.69 27.65
CA ILE A 72 10.94 -12.21 26.35
C ILE A 72 9.91 -11.87 25.28
N GLU A 73 10.37 -11.66 24.08
CA GLU A 73 9.50 -11.53 22.93
C GLU A 73 9.28 -12.90 22.30
N LEU A 74 8.03 -13.18 21.92
CA LEU A 74 7.62 -14.37 21.19
C LEU A 74 7.33 -13.98 19.74
N SER A 75 7.91 -14.70 18.78
CA SER A 75 7.60 -14.57 17.36
C SER A 75 7.52 -15.93 16.67
N SER A 76 6.91 -15.95 15.51
CA SER A 76 6.93 -17.07 14.57
C SER A 76 6.74 -16.53 13.17
N SER A 77 7.43 -17.10 12.20
CA SER A 77 7.34 -16.62 10.81
C SER A 77 5.92 -16.70 10.29
N GLY A 78 5.42 -15.61 9.73
CA GLY A 78 4.05 -15.48 9.21
C GLY A 78 3.00 -15.06 10.23
N LEU A 79 3.33 -15.02 11.51
CA LEU A 79 2.47 -14.49 12.56
C LEU A 79 2.86 -13.06 12.92
N MET A 80 1.87 -12.26 13.31
CA MET A 80 2.00 -10.84 13.61
C MET A 80 1.65 -10.54 15.06
N LYS A 81 2.29 -9.52 15.64
CA LYS A 81 2.00 -9.06 17.00
C LYS A 81 0.57 -8.52 17.11
N ILE A 82 -0.04 -8.65 18.29
CA ILE A 82 -1.34 -8.06 18.63
C ILE A 82 -1.16 -6.74 19.36
N PHE A 83 -2.25 -5.93 19.40
CA PHE A 83 -2.28 -4.61 20.05
C PHE A 83 -3.25 -4.55 21.24
N ASP A 84 -3.50 -5.68 21.89
CA ASP A 84 -4.29 -5.71 23.13
C ASP A 84 -3.42 -5.24 24.30
N ALA A 85 -3.36 -3.92 24.45
CA ALA A 85 -2.39 -3.24 25.30
C ALA A 85 -2.35 -3.78 26.72
N GLY A 86 -1.15 -4.09 27.19
CA GLY A 86 -0.88 -4.61 28.52
C GLY A 86 -1.00 -6.13 28.67
N LYS A 87 -1.69 -6.83 27.79
CA LYS A 87 -1.79 -8.29 27.78
C LYS A 87 -0.57 -8.93 27.12
N PRO A 88 -0.30 -10.23 27.37
CA PRO A 88 0.82 -10.93 26.73
C PRO A 88 0.77 -10.77 25.20
N ASN A 89 1.86 -10.32 24.58
CA ASN A 89 1.96 -10.11 23.14
C ASN A 89 2.20 -11.45 22.42
N ILE A 90 1.11 -12.15 22.14
CA ILE A 90 1.10 -13.46 21.51
C ILE A 90 0.79 -13.26 20.02
N PRO A 91 1.67 -13.72 19.11
CA PRO A 91 1.50 -13.45 17.68
C PRO A 91 0.31 -14.23 17.08
N VAL A 92 -0.34 -13.60 16.10
CA VAL A 92 -1.54 -14.09 15.41
C VAL A 92 -1.37 -14.05 13.90
N PHE A 93 -2.14 -14.84 13.17
CA PHE A 93 -2.31 -14.70 11.73
C PHE A 93 -3.53 -13.82 11.46
N SER A 94 -3.39 -12.82 10.60
CA SER A 94 -4.49 -11.92 10.19
C SER A 94 -4.56 -11.84 8.67
N LYS A 95 -5.76 -12.00 8.10
CA LYS A 95 -5.98 -11.92 6.65
C LYS A 95 -7.36 -11.38 6.32
N LEU A 96 -7.45 -10.61 5.24
CA LEU A 96 -8.73 -10.22 4.67
C LEU A 96 -9.30 -11.37 3.82
N ILE A 97 -10.61 -11.53 3.86
CA ILE A 97 -11.37 -12.49 3.05
C ILE A 97 -12.57 -11.82 2.39
N GLU A 98 -12.97 -12.31 1.25
CA GLU A 98 -14.27 -11.98 0.66
C GLU A 98 -15.39 -12.72 1.39
N CYS A 99 -16.47 -12.00 1.71
CA CYS A 99 -17.67 -12.55 2.30
C CYS A 99 -18.86 -12.32 1.35
N PRO A 100 -19.77 -13.29 1.15
CA PRO A 100 -21.03 -13.06 0.45
C PRO A 100 -21.87 -11.98 1.17
N LEU A 101 -22.66 -11.22 0.40
CA LEU A 101 -23.58 -10.25 0.99
C LEU A 101 -24.61 -10.95 1.87
N ASP A 102 -25.06 -10.25 2.90
CA ASP A 102 -26.04 -10.67 3.88
C ASP A 102 -25.64 -11.91 4.72
N ALA A 103 -24.47 -12.52 4.47
CA ALA A 103 -23.99 -13.70 5.18
C ALA A 103 -23.62 -13.40 6.64
N SER A 104 -24.03 -14.27 7.54
CA SER A 104 -23.48 -14.38 8.88
C SER A 104 -22.28 -15.31 8.86
N VAL A 105 -21.17 -14.92 9.53
CA VAL A 105 -19.94 -15.68 9.58
C VAL A 105 -19.86 -16.49 10.86
N SER A 106 -19.58 -17.78 10.73
CA SER A 106 -19.36 -18.69 11.87
C SER A 106 -18.15 -19.61 11.60
N PHE A 107 -17.65 -20.25 12.65
CA PHE A 107 -16.42 -21.05 12.57
C PHE A 107 -16.62 -22.43 13.13
N LYS A 108 -16.01 -23.41 12.46
CA LYS A 108 -15.94 -24.79 12.93
C LYS A 108 -14.50 -25.26 12.94
N ILE A 109 -13.99 -25.60 14.13
CA ILE A 109 -12.67 -26.22 14.26
C ILE A 109 -12.83 -27.70 13.89
N LEU A 110 -12.09 -28.13 12.87
CA LEU A 110 -12.11 -29.51 12.39
C LEU A 110 -11.12 -30.40 13.15
N GLY A 111 -10.01 -29.81 13.61
CA GLY A 111 -9.00 -30.51 14.37
C GLY A 111 -7.70 -29.72 14.47
N TYR A 112 -6.86 -30.13 15.40
CA TYR A 112 -5.49 -29.63 15.56
C TYR A 112 -4.68 -30.66 16.38
N ASP A 113 -3.36 -30.53 16.26
CA ASP A 113 -2.40 -31.24 17.16
C ASP A 113 -1.95 -30.25 18.23
N GLU A 114 -2.07 -30.66 19.50
CA GLU A 114 -1.65 -29.84 20.63
C GLU A 114 -0.21 -30.16 21.04
N GLU A 115 0.56 -29.10 21.30
CA GLU A 115 1.90 -29.18 21.87
C GLU A 115 2.03 -28.15 23.00
N ILE A 116 2.39 -28.63 24.21
CA ILE A 116 2.63 -27.75 25.36
C ILE A 116 4.13 -27.56 25.53
N ILE A 117 4.55 -26.30 25.57
CA ILE A 117 5.93 -25.90 25.82
C ILE A 117 6.02 -25.22 27.18
N ASP A 118 6.72 -25.84 28.11
CA ASP A 118 7.07 -25.23 29.39
C ASP A 118 8.32 -24.38 29.20
N LEU A 119 8.14 -23.04 29.22
CA LEU A 119 9.23 -22.10 29.00
C LEU A 119 10.26 -22.19 30.13
N SER A 120 9.84 -22.37 31.36
CA SER A 120 10.73 -22.50 32.51
C SER A 120 11.59 -23.77 32.42
N ALA A 121 11.03 -24.90 31.96
CA ALA A 121 11.78 -26.13 31.70
C ALA A 121 12.78 -25.99 30.52
N LYS A 122 12.56 -25.02 29.65
CA LYS A 122 13.49 -24.64 28.55
C LYS A 122 14.52 -23.59 28.96
N GLY A 123 14.51 -23.14 30.23
CA GLY A 123 15.46 -22.18 30.78
C GLY A 123 14.99 -20.70 30.70
N PHE A 124 13.74 -20.43 30.27
CA PHE A 124 13.16 -19.10 30.19
C PHE A 124 12.23 -18.86 31.38
N ASN A 125 12.68 -18.09 32.36
CA ASN A 125 11.88 -17.73 33.54
C ASN A 125 11.15 -16.39 33.34
N GLU A 126 11.51 -15.65 32.29
CA GLU A 126 10.89 -14.40 31.89
C GLU A 126 9.47 -14.66 31.38
N LYS A 127 8.63 -13.63 31.49
CA LYS A 127 7.27 -13.66 30.95
C LYS A 127 7.28 -13.15 29.50
N ILE A 128 6.30 -13.57 28.70
CA ILE A 128 6.06 -12.95 27.40
C ILE A 128 5.78 -11.46 27.61
N ILE A 129 6.44 -10.60 26.83
CA ILE A 129 6.31 -9.14 26.92
C ILE A 129 4.86 -8.69 26.71
N PRO A 130 4.35 -7.71 27.48
CA PRO A 130 3.02 -7.16 27.22
C PRO A 130 3.01 -6.35 25.92
N ALA A 131 1.93 -6.48 25.16
CA ALA A 131 1.65 -5.63 24.02
C ALA A 131 1.61 -4.15 24.46
N GLN A 132 2.28 -3.29 23.73
CA GLN A 132 2.24 -1.86 23.99
C GLN A 132 1.22 -1.19 23.07
N PRO A 133 0.53 -0.12 23.52
CA PRO A 133 -0.38 0.62 22.66
C PRO A 133 0.39 1.24 21.48
N SER A 134 -0.25 1.31 20.32
CA SER A 134 0.28 2.11 19.20
C SER A 134 0.39 3.59 19.62
N ILE A 135 1.53 4.19 19.34
CA ILE A 135 1.87 5.55 19.78
C ILE A 135 1.84 6.50 18.58
N SER A 136 1.15 7.64 18.74
CA SER A 136 1.19 8.71 17.77
C SER A 136 2.60 9.29 17.66
N LYS A 137 3.03 9.65 16.44
CA LYS A 137 4.30 10.34 16.21
C LYS A 137 4.36 11.75 16.82
N SER A 138 3.21 12.31 17.21
CA SER A 138 3.12 13.58 17.95
C SER A 138 3.20 13.40 19.48
N GLU A 139 3.22 12.16 19.99
CA GLU A 139 3.25 11.85 21.41
C GLU A 139 4.65 11.42 21.86
N VAL A 140 5.06 11.84 23.04
CA VAL A 140 6.27 11.32 23.68
C VAL A 140 5.94 9.93 24.24
N PRO A 141 6.76 8.88 24.00
CA PRO A 141 6.54 7.56 24.56
C PRO A 141 6.37 7.62 26.06
N ASN A 142 5.19 7.25 26.54
CA ASN A 142 4.87 7.25 27.94
C ASN A 142 5.29 5.93 28.61
N LYS A 143 4.98 5.80 29.86
CA LYS A 143 5.25 4.68 30.76
C LYS A 143 4.94 3.31 30.10
N PHE A 144 5.86 2.34 30.27
CA PHE A 144 5.61 0.95 29.91
C PHE A 144 4.29 0.45 30.49
N TYR A 145 3.41 -0.03 29.63
CA TYR A 145 2.06 -0.43 29.99
C TYR A 145 1.98 -1.93 30.23
N ILE A 146 1.40 -2.33 31.36
CA ILE A 146 1.15 -3.72 31.72
C ILE A 146 -0.21 -3.84 32.42
N ASP A 147 -1.02 -4.79 31.97
CA ASP A 147 -2.21 -5.24 32.69
C ASP A 147 -1.80 -6.29 33.71
N THR A 148 -1.64 -5.86 34.97
CA THR A 148 -1.20 -6.72 36.06
C THR A 148 -2.21 -7.84 36.36
N ILE A 149 -3.50 -7.63 36.08
CA ILE A 149 -4.53 -8.65 36.21
C ILE A 149 -4.27 -9.77 35.21
N ALA A 150 -4.02 -9.42 33.96
CA ALA A 150 -3.74 -10.36 32.89
C ALA A 150 -2.53 -11.26 33.21
N TYR A 151 -1.53 -10.76 33.93
CA TYR A 151 -0.35 -11.53 34.31
C TYR A 151 -0.49 -12.28 35.63
N SER A 152 -1.59 -12.09 36.39
CA SER A 152 -1.89 -12.76 37.66
C SER A 152 -2.94 -13.86 37.55
N GLU A 153 -3.55 -14.06 36.38
CA GLU A 153 -4.57 -15.08 36.16
C GLU A 153 -3.97 -16.38 35.62
N ASP A 154 -4.35 -17.51 36.23
CA ASP A 154 -3.99 -18.85 35.74
C ASP A 154 -4.94 -19.30 34.64
N LYS A 155 -4.79 -18.66 33.47
CA LYS A 155 -5.56 -18.99 32.27
C LYS A 155 -4.71 -18.79 31.00
N TYR A 156 -5.08 -19.46 29.92
CA TYR A 156 -4.49 -19.24 28.63
C TYR A 156 -5.11 -18.01 27.98
N TYR A 157 -4.26 -17.03 27.59
CA TYR A 157 -4.61 -15.91 26.73
C TYR A 157 -4.66 -16.36 25.27
N ASN A 158 -5.46 -15.69 24.45
CA ASN A 158 -5.82 -16.10 23.09
C ASN A 158 -6.61 -17.44 23.05
N ALA A 159 -7.43 -17.69 24.08
CA ALA A 159 -8.25 -18.92 24.16
C ALA A 159 -9.26 -19.03 23.00
N ASP A 160 -9.80 -17.90 22.55
CA ASP A 160 -10.60 -17.83 21.32
C ASP A 160 -9.66 -18.00 20.12
N ILE A 161 -9.72 -19.16 19.47
CA ILE A 161 -8.81 -19.57 18.39
C ILE A 161 -8.96 -18.69 17.16
N ILE A 162 -10.16 -18.14 16.93
CA ILE A 162 -10.49 -17.33 15.76
C ILE A 162 -11.38 -16.17 16.14
N ALA A 163 -11.12 -15.01 15.55
CA ALA A 163 -11.97 -13.83 15.60
C ALA A 163 -12.27 -13.32 14.19
N PHE A 164 -13.38 -12.64 14.03
CA PHE A 164 -13.83 -12.04 12.78
C PHE A 164 -14.27 -10.60 13.02
N GLU A 165 -13.92 -9.75 12.06
CA GLU A 165 -14.35 -8.36 11.97
C GLU A 165 -14.89 -8.11 10.57
N ASP A 166 -16.12 -7.63 10.45
CA ASP A 166 -16.68 -7.16 9.18
C ASP A 166 -16.05 -5.80 8.87
N ALA A 167 -15.30 -5.72 7.78
CA ALA A 167 -14.58 -4.50 7.42
C ALA A 167 -15.41 -3.57 6.52
N GLY A 168 -16.44 -4.10 5.85
CA GLY A 168 -17.28 -3.33 4.93
C GLY A 168 -17.20 -3.77 3.48
N ILE A 169 -17.67 -2.93 2.58
CA ILE A 169 -17.72 -3.18 1.14
C ILE A 169 -16.75 -2.23 0.43
N LEU A 170 -15.73 -2.77 -0.19
CA LEU A 170 -14.81 -2.02 -1.04
C LEU A 170 -15.28 -2.20 -2.49
N ARG A 171 -16.00 -1.21 -3.02
CA ARG A 171 -16.61 -1.17 -4.35
C ARG A 171 -17.59 -2.33 -4.63
N SER A 172 -17.10 -3.51 -4.99
CA SER A 172 -17.93 -4.68 -5.36
C SER A 172 -17.73 -5.87 -4.44
N VAL A 173 -16.87 -5.75 -3.41
CA VAL A 173 -16.43 -6.87 -2.58
C VAL A 173 -16.68 -6.56 -1.11
N ARG A 174 -17.52 -7.36 -0.45
CA ARG A 174 -17.62 -7.32 1.01
C ARG A 174 -16.40 -7.99 1.61
N ILE A 175 -15.66 -7.27 2.43
CA ILE A 175 -14.41 -7.69 3.03
C ILE A 175 -14.61 -7.93 4.52
N GLY A 176 -14.16 -9.08 5.01
CA GLY A 176 -14.00 -9.37 6.43
C GLY A 176 -12.54 -9.62 6.79
N ARG A 177 -12.15 -9.35 8.03
CA ARG A 177 -10.83 -9.68 8.57
C ARG A 177 -10.94 -10.88 9.50
N VAL A 178 -10.18 -11.92 9.20
CA VAL A 178 -10.06 -13.12 10.06
C VAL A 178 -8.77 -13.02 10.84
N GLU A 179 -8.83 -13.28 12.15
CA GLU A 179 -7.68 -13.36 13.02
C GLU A 179 -7.63 -14.76 13.65
N ILE A 180 -6.53 -15.48 13.41
CA ILE A 180 -6.33 -16.84 13.87
C ILE A 180 -5.20 -16.87 14.91
N ARG A 181 -5.44 -17.51 16.04
CA ARG A 181 -4.61 -17.49 17.23
C ARG A 181 -4.10 -18.91 17.55
N PRO A 182 -3.09 -19.41 16.80
CA PRO A 182 -2.59 -20.76 16.97
C PRO A 182 -1.70 -20.94 18.20
N ILE A 183 -1.31 -19.84 18.85
CA ILE A 183 -0.48 -19.83 20.04
C ILE A 183 -1.27 -19.21 21.20
N GLN A 184 -1.26 -19.89 22.33
CA GLN A 184 -1.86 -19.44 23.57
C GLN A 184 -0.80 -19.44 24.68
N TYR A 185 -0.89 -18.54 25.64
CA TYR A 185 0.08 -18.41 26.74
C TYR A 185 -0.60 -18.29 28.09
N ASN A 186 -0.12 -19.08 29.05
CA ASN A 186 -0.50 -18.96 30.45
C ASN A 186 0.64 -18.28 31.23
N PRO A 187 0.47 -17.06 31.73
CA PRO A 187 1.53 -16.31 32.38
C PRO A 187 1.88 -16.87 33.79
N ILE A 188 0.96 -17.51 34.51
CA ILE A 188 1.24 -18.09 35.80
C ILE A 188 2.06 -19.37 35.66
N GLN A 189 1.64 -20.26 34.77
CA GLN A 189 2.36 -21.52 34.52
C GLN A 189 3.61 -21.33 33.66
N ASN A 190 3.79 -20.17 33.03
CA ASN A 190 4.81 -19.86 32.04
C ASN A 190 4.87 -20.89 30.90
N LYS A 191 3.69 -21.28 30.40
CA LYS A 191 3.52 -22.28 29.34
C LYS A 191 2.87 -21.73 28.10
N LEU A 192 3.39 -22.18 26.96
CA LEU A 192 2.74 -22.00 25.67
C LEU A 192 1.93 -23.25 25.32
N ARG A 193 0.76 -23.05 24.77
CA ARG A 193 -0.06 -24.06 24.13
C ARG A 193 -0.10 -23.76 22.64
N ILE A 194 0.47 -24.62 21.82
CA ILE A 194 0.54 -24.50 20.37
C ILE A 194 -0.52 -25.40 19.75
N LEU A 195 -1.37 -24.84 18.92
CA LEU A 195 -2.39 -25.54 18.13
C LEU A 195 -1.84 -25.70 16.72
N ASN A 196 -1.12 -26.78 16.48
CA ASN A 196 -0.48 -27.05 15.19
C ASN A 196 -1.37 -27.88 14.27
N ASN A 197 -1.09 -27.92 12.97
CA ASN A 197 -1.95 -28.56 11.96
C ASN A 197 -3.44 -28.16 12.13
N LEU A 198 -3.65 -26.89 12.54
CA LEU A 198 -4.96 -26.37 12.86
C LEU A 198 -5.79 -26.22 11.58
N LYS A 199 -6.94 -26.91 11.54
CA LYS A 199 -7.90 -26.85 10.44
C LYS A 199 -9.20 -26.22 10.92
N ILE A 200 -9.62 -25.17 10.20
CA ILE A 200 -10.82 -24.40 10.52
C ILE A 200 -11.67 -24.30 9.25
N GLN A 201 -12.98 -24.44 9.40
CA GLN A 201 -13.95 -24.01 8.39
C GLN A 201 -14.54 -22.66 8.79
N ILE A 202 -14.55 -21.73 7.88
CA ILE A 202 -15.31 -20.48 7.95
C ILE A 202 -16.59 -20.72 7.16
N VAL A 203 -17.74 -20.63 7.82
CA VAL A 203 -19.04 -20.94 7.24
C VAL A 203 -19.85 -19.67 7.10
N PHE A 204 -20.32 -19.41 5.89
CA PHE A 204 -21.21 -18.30 5.55
C PHE A 204 -22.66 -18.81 5.56
N SER A 205 -23.50 -18.26 6.43
CA SER A 205 -24.89 -18.65 6.55
C SER A 205 -25.83 -17.52 6.16
N GLY A 206 -26.83 -17.82 5.35
CA GLY A 206 -27.77 -16.83 4.84
C GLY A 206 -27.21 -15.97 3.72
N SER A 207 -26.19 -16.48 3.00
CA SER A 207 -25.54 -15.81 1.85
C SER A 207 -26.54 -15.45 0.76
N ASN A 208 -26.51 -14.21 0.31
CA ASN A 208 -27.29 -13.74 -0.83
C ASN A 208 -26.40 -13.71 -2.09
N HIS A 209 -26.20 -14.89 -2.69
CA HIS A 209 -25.36 -15.02 -3.87
C HIS A 209 -25.86 -14.20 -5.06
N SER A 210 -27.19 -14.11 -5.29
CA SER A 210 -27.75 -13.30 -6.37
C SER A 210 -27.35 -11.82 -6.20
N LYS A 211 -27.56 -11.28 -5.01
CA LYS A 211 -27.20 -9.88 -4.71
C LYS A 211 -25.69 -9.65 -4.79
N THR A 212 -24.88 -10.61 -4.35
CA THR A 212 -23.40 -10.57 -4.47
C THR A 212 -22.99 -10.51 -5.93
N GLU A 213 -23.57 -11.37 -6.75
CA GLU A 213 -23.29 -11.45 -8.19
C GLU A 213 -23.75 -10.18 -8.92
N GLU A 214 -24.97 -9.69 -8.65
CA GLU A 214 -25.50 -8.44 -9.20
C GLU A 214 -24.59 -7.24 -8.87
N MET A 215 -24.10 -7.16 -7.62
CA MET A 215 -23.17 -6.12 -7.20
C MET A 215 -21.84 -6.22 -7.96
N LYS A 216 -21.29 -7.43 -8.11
CA LYS A 216 -20.06 -7.65 -8.87
C LYS A 216 -20.25 -7.31 -10.36
N ILE A 217 -21.32 -7.77 -11.00
CA ILE A 217 -21.62 -7.43 -12.40
C ILE A 217 -21.69 -5.92 -12.61
N LYS A 218 -22.27 -5.20 -11.66
CA LYS A 218 -22.48 -3.76 -11.76
C LYS A 218 -21.23 -2.93 -11.49
N TYR A 219 -20.44 -3.31 -10.47
CA TYR A 219 -19.39 -2.45 -9.94
C TYR A 219 -17.97 -2.99 -10.10
N SER A 220 -17.75 -4.28 -10.41
CA SER A 220 -16.40 -4.83 -10.62
C SER A 220 -15.62 -4.04 -11.66
N ASN A 221 -14.35 -3.86 -11.36
CA ASN A 221 -13.39 -3.25 -12.26
C ASN A 221 -12.02 -3.86 -12.01
N SER A 222 -11.29 -4.17 -13.07
CA SER A 222 -9.99 -4.85 -12.98
C SER A 222 -9.00 -4.13 -12.05
N ALA A 223 -9.00 -2.80 -12.03
CA ALA A 223 -8.09 -2.04 -11.15
C ALA A 223 -8.38 -2.25 -9.66
N TYR A 224 -9.67 -2.35 -9.26
CA TYR A 224 -10.06 -2.71 -7.89
C TYR A 224 -9.87 -4.19 -7.60
N ASP A 225 -10.32 -5.06 -8.51
CA ASP A 225 -10.23 -6.51 -8.33
C ASP A 225 -8.75 -6.96 -8.21
N ASN A 226 -7.86 -6.32 -8.96
CA ASN A 226 -6.43 -6.55 -8.92
C ASN A 226 -5.83 -6.09 -7.57
N LEU A 227 -6.19 -4.89 -7.12
CA LEU A 227 -5.75 -4.37 -5.84
C LEU A 227 -6.23 -5.24 -4.68
N ILE A 228 -7.53 -5.59 -4.65
CA ILE A 228 -8.15 -6.40 -3.60
C ILE A 228 -7.57 -7.83 -3.61
N GLY A 229 -7.37 -8.44 -4.78
CA GLY A 229 -6.89 -9.82 -4.93
C GLY A 229 -5.55 -10.11 -4.26
N ASN A 230 -4.75 -9.09 -3.99
CA ASN A 230 -3.51 -9.24 -3.22
C ASN A 230 -3.73 -9.41 -1.71
N PHE A 231 -4.84 -8.91 -1.21
CA PHE A 231 -5.19 -8.98 0.21
C PHE A 231 -6.17 -10.11 0.52
N VAL A 232 -7.01 -10.47 -0.46
CA VAL A 232 -8.16 -11.37 -0.33
C VAL A 232 -7.93 -12.63 -1.16
N PRO A 233 -7.41 -13.71 -0.58
CA PRO A 233 -7.00 -14.93 -1.30
C PRO A 233 -8.16 -15.69 -1.93
N ASN A 234 -9.38 -15.52 -1.44
CA ASN A 234 -10.60 -16.16 -1.96
C ASN A 234 -11.42 -15.26 -2.87
N LEU A 235 -10.84 -14.14 -3.37
CA LEU A 235 -11.55 -13.24 -4.27
C LEU A 235 -11.99 -13.94 -5.55
N VAL A 236 -13.29 -13.95 -5.78
CA VAL A 236 -13.87 -14.40 -7.05
C VAL A 236 -13.98 -13.22 -8.01
N ARG A 237 -13.15 -13.23 -9.05
CA ARG A 237 -13.14 -12.17 -10.07
C ARG A 237 -14.22 -12.40 -11.11
N GLN A 238 -14.88 -11.33 -11.52
CA GLN A 238 -15.82 -11.35 -12.62
C GLN A 238 -15.09 -11.18 -13.96
N GLN A 239 -15.39 -12.03 -14.92
CA GLN A 239 -14.99 -11.77 -16.30
C GLN A 239 -15.86 -10.64 -16.85
N GLN A 240 -15.25 -9.49 -17.12
CA GLN A 240 -15.95 -8.39 -17.77
C GLN A 240 -16.39 -8.80 -19.17
N SER A 241 -17.67 -9.05 -19.35
CA SER A 241 -18.25 -9.50 -20.63
C SER A 241 -18.38 -8.39 -21.68
N ARG A 242 -18.22 -7.10 -21.29
CA ARG A 242 -18.28 -5.94 -22.18
C ARG A 242 -17.20 -4.93 -21.84
N PHE A 243 -16.53 -4.47 -22.87
CA PHE A 243 -15.61 -3.34 -22.77
C PHE A 243 -16.39 -2.04 -22.66
N VAL A 244 -16.43 -1.43 -21.48
CA VAL A 244 -16.96 -0.09 -21.27
C VAL A 244 -15.81 0.82 -20.86
N LYS A 245 -15.68 1.99 -21.52
CA LYS A 245 -14.66 2.96 -21.16
C LYS A 245 -14.77 3.35 -19.69
N THR A 246 -13.64 3.48 -19.02
CA THR A 246 -13.57 3.90 -17.64
C THR A 246 -14.11 5.31 -17.45
N THR A 247 -14.99 5.51 -16.48
CA THR A 247 -15.55 6.82 -16.15
C THR A 247 -14.66 7.55 -15.15
N TYR A 248 -14.30 8.79 -15.51
CA TYR A 248 -13.53 9.73 -14.71
C TYR A 248 -14.41 10.94 -14.37
N VAL A 249 -14.64 11.21 -13.09
CA VAL A 249 -15.46 12.35 -12.65
C VAL A 249 -14.59 13.46 -12.09
N ILE A 250 -14.87 14.69 -12.49
CA ILE A 250 -14.26 15.90 -11.95
C ILE A 250 -15.37 16.72 -11.27
N VAL A 251 -15.18 17.07 -10.00
CA VAL A 251 -16.02 18.06 -9.32
C VAL A 251 -15.19 19.31 -9.07
N SER A 252 -15.68 20.45 -9.53
CA SER A 252 -14.90 21.70 -9.54
C SER A 252 -15.74 22.92 -9.22
N ASP A 253 -15.11 23.97 -8.68
CA ASP A 253 -15.69 25.30 -8.74
C ASP A 253 -15.69 25.82 -10.20
N ARG A 254 -16.76 26.53 -10.58
CA ARG A 254 -16.95 27.09 -11.93
C ARG A 254 -15.83 28.00 -12.37
N LYS A 255 -15.16 28.69 -11.46
CA LYS A 255 -14.05 29.60 -11.78
C LYS A 255 -12.87 28.90 -12.46
N PHE A 256 -12.75 27.56 -12.33
CA PHE A 256 -11.68 26.76 -12.92
C PHE A 256 -12.05 26.15 -14.29
N GLN A 257 -13.27 26.36 -14.77
CA GLN A 257 -13.78 25.73 -16.00
C GLN A 257 -12.82 25.87 -17.19
N SER A 258 -12.36 27.08 -17.50
CA SER A 258 -11.46 27.32 -18.62
C SER A 258 -10.10 26.68 -18.44
N THR A 259 -9.58 26.66 -17.22
CA THR A 259 -8.27 26.08 -16.89
C THR A 259 -8.29 24.55 -16.98
N LEU A 260 -9.44 23.92 -16.77
CA LEU A 260 -9.60 22.47 -16.85
C LEU A 260 -9.73 21.93 -18.27
N ILE A 261 -10.01 22.76 -19.28
CA ILE A 261 -10.21 22.31 -20.67
C ILE A 261 -9.06 21.42 -21.18
N PRO A 262 -7.77 21.79 -21.04
CA PRO A 262 -6.66 20.94 -21.51
C PRO A 262 -6.61 19.60 -20.77
N PHE A 263 -6.86 19.58 -19.47
CA PHE A 263 -6.85 18.36 -18.66
C PHE A 263 -7.99 17.41 -19.05
N ILE A 264 -9.20 17.96 -19.24
CA ILE A 264 -10.37 17.18 -19.68
C ILE A 264 -10.10 16.54 -21.05
N ALA A 265 -9.61 17.35 -22.02
CA ALA A 265 -9.27 16.87 -23.35
C ALA A 265 -8.20 15.77 -23.31
N HIS A 266 -7.17 15.95 -22.47
CA HIS A 266 -6.12 14.96 -22.27
C HIS A 266 -6.67 13.64 -21.72
N LYS A 267 -7.50 13.67 -20.68
CA LYS A 267 -8.13 12.45 -20.14
C LYS A 267 -9.07 11.76 -21.14
N GLN A 268 -9.77 12.53 -21.97
CA GLN A 268 -10.57 11.97 -23.06
C GLN A 268 -9.72 11.30 -24.14
N GLN A 269 -8.56 11.87 -24.49
CA GLN A 269 -7.59 11.27 -25.42
C GLN A 269 -7.01 9.95 -24.87
N LEU A 270 -6.82 9.84 -23.55
CA LEU A 270 -6.42 8.60 -22.90
C LEU A 270 -7.53 7.55 -22.83
N GLY A 271 -8.72 7.84 -23.36
CA GLY A 271 -9.81 6.89 -23.47
C GLY A 271 -10.82 6.92 -22.32
N TYR A 272 -10.72 7.87 -21.39
CA TYR A 272 -11.71 8.01 -20.30
C TYR A 272 -13.03 8.64 -20.80
N ASN A 273 -14.15 8.19 -20.23
CA ASN A 273 -15.41 8.92 -20.27
C ASN A 273 -15.37 9.97 -19.14
N VAL A 274 -15.15 11.24 -19.50
CA VAL A 274 -15.01 12.31 -18.51
C VAL A 274 -16.36 12.99 -18.25
N ILE A 275 -16.77 13.06 -17.00
CA ILE A 275 -17.94 13.80 -16.51
C ILE A 275 -17.43 14.95 -15.63
N VAL A 276 -17.91 16.17 -15.87
CA VAL A 276 -17.55 17.34 -15.06
C VAL A 276 -18.82 17.90 -14.40
N GLY A 277 -18.79 18.03 -13.07
CA GLY A 277 -19.82 18.70 -12.30
C GLY A 277 -19.28 19.96 -11.65
N TYR A 278 -19.98 21.08 -11.78
CA TYR A 278 -19.58 22.33 -11.16
C TYR A 278 -20.46 22.63 -9.93
N THR A 279 -19.83 23.13 -8.86
CA THR A 279 -20.51 23.35 -7.56
C THR A 279 -21.64 24.38 -7.60
N ASP A 280 -21.71 25.24 -8.63
CA ASP A 280 -22.80 26.16 -8.86
C ASP A 280 -24.01 25.53 -9.58
N GLU A 281 -23.87 24.30 -10.06
CA GLU A 281 -24.98 23.55 -10.68
C GLU A 281 -25.90 22.99 -9.59
N PRO A 282 -27.23 23.11 -9.75
CA PRO A 282 -28.19 22.68 -8.71
C PRO A 282 -28.11 21.19 -8.36
N ASN A 283 -27.72 20.34 -9.31
CA ASN A 283 -27.56 18.90 -9.12
C ASN A 283 -26.25 18.51 -8.41
N VAL A 284 -25.24 19.39 -8.39
CA VAL A 284 -23.94 19.19 -7.72
C VAL A 284 -23.97 19.85 -6.34
N GLY A 285 -24.26 21.15 -6.31
CA GLY A 285 -24.33 21.96 -5.10
C GLY A 285 -22.95 22.21 -4.45
N ARG A 286 -22.96 22.96 -3.32
CA ARG A 286 -21.73 23.49 -2.67
C ARG A 286 -21.48 22.90 -1.27
N THR A 287 -22.24 21.90 -0.85
CA THR A 287 -22.08 21.28 0.46
C THR A 287 -21.46 19.88 0.32
N THR A 288 -20.83 19.40 1.37
CA THR A 288 -20.32 18.02 1.41
C THR A 288 -21.43 17.02 1.08
N ALA A 289 -22.62 17.20 1.63
CA ALA A 289 -23.76 16.32 1.40
C ALA A 289 -24.24 16.35 -0.06
N SER A 290 -24.37 17.54 -0.67
CA SER A 290 -24.83 17.66 -2.06
C SER A 290 -23.84 17.06 -3.05
N ILE A 291 -22.54 17.32 -2.88
CA ILE A 291 -21.48 16.76 -3.72
C ILE A 291 -21.41 15.23 -3.56
N LYS A 292 -21.49 14.70 -2.32
CA LYS A 292 -21.56 13.25 -2.09
C LYS A 292 -22.77 12.63 -2.81
N ASN A 293 -23.93 13.24 -2.68
CA ASN A 293 -25.15 12.75 -3.33
C ASN A 293 -25.03 12.75 -4.86
N TYR A 294 -24.44 13.78 -5.44
CA TYR A 294 -24.15 13.84 -6.87
C TYR A 294 -23.23 12.70 -7.31
N LEU A 295 -22.08 12.52 -6.64
CA LEU A 295 -21.14 11.46 -6.94
C LEU A 295 -21.78 10.08 -6.79
N LYS A 296 -22.52 9.86 -5.70
CA LYS A 296 -23.25 8.61 -5.47
C LYS A 296 -24.30 8.36 -6.56
N SER A 297 -24.99 9.38 -7.03
CA SER A 297 -25.99 9.24 -8.11
C SER A 297 -25.35 8.75 -9.41
N LEU A 298 -24.14 9.25 -9.74
CA LEU A 298 -23.37 8.78 -10.89
C LEU A 298 -22.85 7.35 -10.72
N TYR A 299 -22.53 6.97 -9.48
CA TYR A 299 -22.08 5.61 -9.14
C TYR A 299 -23.24 4.60 -9.24
N ASP A 300 -24.38 4.92 -8.63
CA ASP A 300 -25.55 4.05 -8.62
C ASP A 300 -26.28 3.98 -9.96
N SER A 301 -26.28 5.08 -10.72
CA SER A 301 -27.02 5.21 -11.98
C SER A 301 -26.22 6.05 -13.00
N PRO A 302 -25.13 5.49 -13.54
CA PRO A 302 -24.33 6.21 -14.52
C PRO A 302 -25.14 6.52 -15.77
N PRO A 303 -24.80 7.59 -16.52
CA PRO A 303 -25.44 7.89 -17.79
C PRO A 303 -25.32 6.71 -18.76
N SER A 304 -26.29 6.62 -19.69
CA SER A 304 -26.30 5.52 -20.68
C SER A 304 -24.98 5.46 -21.48
N GLY A 305 -24.37 4.28 -21.51
CA GLY A 305 -23.06 4.06 -22.15
C GLY A 305 -21.84 4.35 -21.26
N TYR A 306 -22.05 4.73 -20.01
CA TYR A 306 -20.98 4.96 -19.02
C TYR A 306 -20.95 3.82 -17.98
N ALA A 307 -19.74 3.45 -17.55
CA ALA A 307 -19.56 2.62 -16.37
C ALA A 307 -19.72 3.44 -15.09
N PRO A 308 -20.01 2.83 -13.93
CA PRO A 308 -19.86 3.51 -12.65
C PRO A 308 -18.46 4.14 -12.51
N PRO A 309 -18.35 5.37 -11.95
CA PRO A 309 -17.06 6.04 -11.80
C PRO A 309 -15.99 5.14 -11.17
N LEU A 310 -14.78 5.21 -11.72
CA LEU A 310 -13.61 4.57 -11.15
C LEU A 310 -12.68 5.59 -10.48
N TYR A 311 -12.54 6.77 -11.11
CA TYR A 311 -11.69 7.85 -10.63
C TYR A 311 -12.53 9.10 -10.38
N VAL A 312 -12.26 9.77 -9.26
CA VAL A 312 -12.87 11.06 -8.92
C VAL A 312 -11.79 12.04 -8.50
N LEU A 313 -11.78 13.21 -9.15
CA LEU A 313 -10.88 14.31 -8.83
C LEU A 313 -11.70 15.49 -8.30
N LEU A 314 -11.40 15.96 -7.11
CA LEU A 314 -11.90 17.21 -6.55
C LEU A 314 -10.95 18.33 -6.95
N VAL A 315 -11.50 19.42 -7.54
CA VAL A 315 -10.69 20.55 -7.99
C VAL A 315 -11.13 21.82 -7.24
N GLY A 316 -10.31 22.21 -6.28
CA GLY A 316 -10.53 23.33 -5.38
C GLY A 316 -9.94 23.07 -4.00
N ASP A 317 -9.63 24.15 -3.29
CA ASP A 317 -9.30 24.14 -1.88
C ASP A 317 -10.59 23.96 -1.04
N VAL A 318 -10.50 23.88 0.27
CA VAL A 318 -11.67 23.64 1.15
C VAL A 318 -12.74 24.73 1.06
N ALA A 319 -12.39 25.93 0.62
CA ALA A 319 -13.34 27.02 0.38
C ALA A 319 -14.15 26.80 -0.91
N GLU A 320 -13.59 26.15 -1.91
CA GLU A 320 -14.21 25.83 -3.20
C GLU A 320 -14.94 24.51 -3.17
N ILE A 321 -14.28 23.49 -2.62
CA ILE A 321 -14.82 22.14 -2.43
C ILE A 321 -14.65 21.80 -0.94
N PRO A 322 -15.67 21.98 -0.10
CA PRO A 322 -15.56 21.73 1.33
C PRO A 322 -15.17 20.28 1.59
N SER A 323 -14.46 20.02 2.67
CA SER A 323 -14.12 18.68 3.15
C SER A 323 -14.94 18.32 4.38
N PHE A 324 -15.15 17.03 4.65
CA PHE A 324 -15.84 16.61 5.86
C PHE A 324 -14.99 16.95 7.09
N GLN A 325 -15.63 17.56 8.09
CA GLN A 325 -14.97 17.93 9.34
C GLN A 325 -15.00 16.77 10.32
N MET A 326 -13.82 16.30 10.70
CA MET A 326 -13.61 15.34 11.76
C MET A 326 -13.26 16.07 13.07
N PRO A 327 -13.25 15.42 14.22
CA PRO A 327 -12.95 16.10 15.50
C PRO A 327 -11.61 16.86 15.50
N TRP A 328 -10.62 16.41 14.73
CA TRP A 328 -9.25 16.94 14.78
C TRP A 328 -8.63 17.22 13.41
N HIS A 329 -9.31 16.92 12.31
CA HIS A 329 -8.81 17.04 10.94
C HIS A 329 -9.96 17.11 9.94
N VAL A 330 -9.62 17.22 8.67
CA VAL A 330 -10.55 17.10 7.55
C VAL A 330 -10.34 15.79 6.83
N SER A 331 -11.41 15.27 6.22
CA SER A 331 -11.36 14.04 5.42
C SER A 331 -12.18 14.19 4.14
N ASP A 332 -11.61 13.74 3.02
CA ASP A 332 -12.33 13.60 1.77
C ASP A 332 -12.94 12.20 1.57
N LEU A 333 -12.57 11.21 2.41
CA LEU A 333 -13.05 9.82 2.34
C LEU A 333 -14.57 9.75 2.13
N TYR A 334 -15.31 10.51 2.90
CA TYR A 334 -16.76 10.41 2.96
C TYR A 334 -17.50 10.89 1.71
N TYR A 335 -16.81 11.53 0.77
CA TYR A 335 -17.33 11.76 -0.57
C TYR A 335 -17.44 10.47 -1.39
N PHE A 336 -16.61 9.47 -1.06
CA PHE A 336 -16.34 8.29 -1.86
C PHE A 336 -16.80 6.99 -1.21
N ASP A 337 -17.24 7.05 0.02
CA ASP A 337 -17.93 6.00 0.76
C ASP A 337 -19.43 6.04 0.42
N TYR A 338 -19.85 5.26 -0.57
CA TYR A 338 -21.25 5.23 -1.03
C TYR A 338 -22.08 4.18 -0.31
N THR A 339 -21.44 3.21 0.32
CA THR A 339 -22.07 2.13 1.10
C THR A 339 -22.28 2.49 2.56
N GLY A 340 -21.55 3.48 3.09
CA GLY A 340 -21.65 3.98 4.47
C GLY A 340 -20.88 3.14 5.48
N ASP A 341 -19.81 2.49 5.05
CA ASP A 341 -19.01 1.58 5.85
C ASP A 341 -17.56 2.09 6.08
N ASN A 342 -17.27 3.33 5.67
CA ASN A 342 -16.00 4.02 5.78
C ASN A 342 -14.90 3.48 4.85
N LEU A 343 -15.27 2.79 3.77
CA LEU A 343 -14.35 2.37 2.72
C LEU A 343 -14.67 3.10 1.40
N PRO A 344 -13.67 3.46 0.58
CA PRO A 344 -13.92 4.17 -0.67
C PRO A 344 -14.32 3.23 -1.79
N ASP A 345 -15.36 3.58 -2.54
CA ASP A 345 -15.84 2.83 -3.71
C ASP A 345 -15.18 3.27 -5.03
N VAL A 346 -14.36 4.33 -5.00
CA VAL A 346 -13.63 4.89 -6.13
C VAL A 346 -12.22 5.29 -5.74
N PHE A 347 -11.29 5.33 -6.68
CA PHE A 347 -10.00 5.97 -6.48
C PHE A 347 -10.16 7.48 -6.56
N TYR A 348 -9.58 8.22 -5.63
CA TYR A 348 -9.81 9.65 -5.49
C TYR A 348 -8.54 10.44 -5.23
N GLY A 349 -8.63 11.72 -5.56
CA GLY A 349 -7.58 12.69 -5.29
C GLY A 349 -8.12 14.11 -5.34
N ARG A 350 -7.27 15.08 -5.01
CA ARG A 350 -7.59 16.49 -4.99
C ARG A 350 -6.51 17.32 -5.69
N PHE A 351 -6.92 18.20 -6.59
CA PHE A 351 -6.13 19.38 -6.99
C PHE A 351 -6.56 20.55 -6.12
N SER A 352 -5.87 20.70 -4.97
CA SER A 352 -6.17 21.80 -4.05
C SER A 352 -5.71 23.12 -4.61
N ALA A 353 -6.65 24.04 -4.86
CA ALA A 353 -6.39 25.34 -5.41
C ALA A 353 -7.49 26.33 -5.06
N SER A 354 -7.13 27.52 -4.60
CA SER A 354 -8.03 28.65 -4.36
C SER A 354 -8.10 29.64 -5.53
N ASN A 355 -7.18 29.52 -6.51
CA ASN A 355 -7.10 30.36 -7.70
C ASN A 355 -6.39 29.64 -8.85
N ILE A 356 -6.45 30.25 -10.05
CA ILE A 356 -5.89 29.68 -11.28
C ILE A 356 -4.38 29.46 -11.19
N ASN A 357 -3.63 30.35 -10.55
CA ASN A 357 -2.17 30.23 -10.43
C ASN A 357 -1.75 29.03 -9.59
N GLN A 358 -2.60 28.55 -8.70
CA GLN A 358 -2.37 27.33 -7.91
C GLN A 358 -2.83 26.06 -8.66
N LEU A 359 -3.85 26.17 -9.53
CA LEU A 359 -4.36 25.02 -10.28
C LEU A 359 -3.51 24.69 -11.51
N LEU A 360 -3.14 25.72 -12.27
CA LEU A 360 -2.45 25.57 -13.55
C LEU A 360 -1.19 24.69 -13.46
N PRO A 361 -0.28 24.88 -12.47
CA PRO A 361 0.89 24.03 -12.33
C PRO A 361 0.57 22.55 -12.09
N GLN A 362 -0.53 22.23 -11.40
CA GLN A 362 -0.92 20.85 -11.13
C GLN A 362 -1.39 20.16 -12.43
N ILE A 363 -2.14 20.87 -13.27
CA ILE A 363 -2.59 20.39 -14.57
C ILE A 363 -1.40 20.20 -15.53
N GLU A 364 -0.56 21.21 -15.69
CA GLU A 364 0.57 21.19 -16.62
C GLU A 364 1.56 20.07 -16.31
N LYS A 365 1.96 19.94 -15.03
CA LYS A 365 2.85 18.87 -14.58
C LYS A 365 2.24 17.48 -14.79
N THR A 366 0.95 17.32 -14.52
CA THR A 366 0.26 16.04 -14.72
C THR A 366 0.25 15.64 -16.19
N ILE A 367 -0.13 16.54 -17.10
CA ILE A 367 -0.16 16.27 -18.54
C ILE A 367 1.25 15.95 -19.07
N GLU A 368 2.24 16.75 -18.68
CA GLU A 368 3.63 16.57 -19.10
C GLU A 368 4.18 15.20 -18.63
N TYR A 369 3.96 14.87 -17.36
CA TYR A 369 4.42 13.61 -16.77
C TYR A 369 3.73 12.38 -17.39
N GLU A 370 2.41 12.45 -17.60
CA GLU A 370 1.63 11.34 -18.14
C GLU A 370 1.99 11.07 -19.62
N ASN A 371 2.24 12.13 -20.41
CA ASN A 371 2.72 12.04 -21.78
C ASN A 371 4.21 11.74 -21.91
N LYS A 372 4.99 11.79 -20.82
CA LYS A 372 6.45 11.68 -20.82
C LYS A 372 7.13 12.64 -21.77
N THR A 373 6.62 13.88 -21.86
CA THR A 373 7.15 14.90 -22.75
C THR A 373 8.31 15.72 -22.16
N MET A 374 8.77 15.37 -20.96
CA MET A 374 9.97 15.91 -20.34
C MET A 374 11.19 15.63 -21.22
N LEU A 375 12.09 16.60 -21.33
CA LEU A 375 13.34 16.48 -22.14
C LEU A 375 14.25 15.36 -21.62
N ASP A 376 14.22 15.07 -20.34
CA ASP A 376 15.02 14.04 -19.70
C ASP A 376 14.09 13.22 -18.76
N THR A 377 13.90 11.95 -19.06
CA THR A 377 13.11 11.01 -18.24
C THR A 377 13.97 10.10 -17.37
N SER A 378 15.30 10.19 -17.45
CA SER A 378 16.22 9.34 -16.68
C SER A 378 16.06 9.52 -15.16
N TYR A 379 15.64 10.71 -14.71
CA TYR A 379 15.38 10.99 -13.30
C TYR A 379 14.28 10.11 -12.67
N LEU A 380 13.39 9.55 -13.48
CA LEU A 380 12.34 8.63 -13.02
C LEU A 380 12.93 7.36 -12.38
N GLN A 381 14.18 7.02 -12.67
CA GLN A 381 14.91 5.90 -12.07
C GLN A 381 15.60 6.28 -10.75
N ASN A 382 15.52 7.52 -10.30
CA ASN A 382 16.10 7.97 -9.05
C ASN A 382 15.04 8.03 -7.95
N ALA A 383 15.40 7.63 -6.76
CA ALA A 383 14.54 7.74 -5.58
C ALA A 383 15.29 8.34 -4.39
N VAL A 384 14.59 9.14 -3.59
CA VAL A 384 15.05 9.65 -2.29
C VAL A 384 14.23 8.97 -1.21
N LEU A 385 14.89 8.22 -0.31
CA LEU A 385 14.27 7.46 0.77
C LEU A 385 14.87 7.91 2.11
N VAL A 386 14.04 8.51 2.96
CA VAL A 386 14.50 9.21 4.17
C VAL A 386 13.89 8.60 5.43
N ALA A 387 14.74 8.02 6.25
CA ALA A 387 14.45 7.71 7.64
C ALA A 387 14.69 8.97 8.46
N GLY A 388 13.62 9.64 8.91
CA GLY A 388 13.74 10.80 9.77
C GLY A 388 14.15 10.41 11.19
N PHE A 389 14.69 11.38 11.92
CA PHE A 389 15.27 11.17 13.24
C PHE A 389 14.20 11.06 14.33
N ASP A 390 14.36 10.07 15.20
CA ASP A 390 13.74 9.92 16.51
C ASP A 390 14.65 9.08 17.40
N ASN A 391 14.89 9.53 18.64
CA ASN A 391 15.82 8.89 19.59
C ASN A 391 15.46 7.44 19.97
N SER A 392 14.22 7.01 19.74
CA SER A 392 13.71 5.71 20.21
C SER A 392 13.06 4.86 19.12
N LYS A 393 12.92 5.41 17.90
CA LYS A 393 12.12 4.82 16.83
C LYS A 393 12.91 4.55 15.53
N GLU A 394 14.23 4.56 15.60
CA GLU A 394 15.11 4.23 14.45
C GLU A 394 14.76 2.90 13.79
N ILE A 395 14.31 1.92 14.58
CA ILE A 395 13.93 0.60 14.04
C ILE A 395 12.74 0.70 13.07
N TYR A 396 11.83 1.65 13.29
CA TYR A 396 10.70 1.90 12.38
C TYR A 396 11.17 2.61 11.12
N THR A 397 11.89 3.72 11.28
CA THR A 397 12.27 4.58 10.16
C THR A 397 13.31 3.91 9.26
N ASN A 398 14.40 3.37 9.85
CA ASN A 398 15.42 2.64 9.11
C ASN A 398 14.87 1.33 8.54
N GLY A 399 14.01 0.61 9.29
CA GLY A 399 13.40 -0.62 8.83
C GLY A 399 12.51 -0.42 7.59
N GLN A 400 11.75 0.66 7.53
CA GLN A 400 10.95 1.02 6.36
C GLN A 400 11.84 1.31 5.14
N VAL A 401 12.89 2.12 5.31
CA VAL A 401 13.83 2.45 4.21
C VAL A 401 14.61 1.23 3.76
N ASN A 402 15.13 0.43 4.71
CA ASN A 402 15.86 -0.80 4.39
C ASN A 402 14.98 -1.81 3.64
N TYR A 403 13.70 -1.96 4.02
CA TYR A 403 12.77 -2.80 3.28
C TYR A 403 12.62 -2.33 1.84
N ALA A 404 12.37 -1.04 1.65
CA ALA A 404 12.23 -0.45 0.33
C ALA A 404 13.46 -0.73 -0.54
N THR A 405 14.67 -0.50 -0.03
CA THR A 405 15.92 -0.67 -0.78
C THR A 405 16.30 -2.14 -1.00
N ASN A 406 16.16 -2.97 0.04
CA ASN A 406 16.51 -4.38 -0.06
C ASN A 406 15.61 -5.14 -1.05
N GLN A 407 14.31 -4.80 -1.08
CA GLN A 407 13.37 -5.50 -1.93
C GLN A 407 13.23 -4.85 -3.32
N TYR A 408 13.18 -3.52 -3.43
CA TYR A 408 12.66 -2.89 -4.63
C TYR A 408 13.46 -1.72 -5.20
N PHE A 409 13.86 -0.74 -4.37
CA PHE A 409 14.54 0.46 -4.84
C PHE A 409 16.04 0.21 -4.96
N ASN A 410 16.44 -0.59 -5.94
CA ASN A 410 17.81 -1.07 -6.11
C ASN A 410 18.14 -1.32 -7.58
N SER A 411 19.38 -1.72 -7.83
CA SER A 411 19.89 -1.95 -9.18
C SER A 411 19.19 -3.08 -9.93
N SER A 412 18.59 -4.06 -9.24
CA SER A 412 17.80 -5.12 -9.90
C SER A 412 16.55 -4.58 -10.59
N ASN A 413 16.00 -3.48 -10.07
CA ASN A 413 14.90 -2.74 -10.69
C ASN A 413 15.38 -1.50 -11.46
N GLN A 414 16.69 -1.38 -11.72
CA GLN A 414 17.33 -0.24 -12.40
C GLN A 414 17.06 1.11 -11.70
N ILE A 415 16.93 1.09 -10.36
CA ILE A 415 16.69 2.27 -9.55
C ILE A 415 17.94 2.63 -8.77
N THR A 416 18.29 3.92 -8.83
CA THR A 416 19.29 4.54 -7.97
C THR A 416 18.58 5.12 -6.75
N ALA A 417 18.71 4.48 -5.59
CA ALA A 417 18.14 4.97 -4.35
C ALA A 417 19.17 5.78 -3.54
N TYR A 418 18.84 7.02 -3.27
CA TYR A 418 19.56 7.86 -2.30
C TYR A 418 18.90 7.66 -0.94
N THR A 419 19.60 6.96 -0.04
CA THR A 419 19.09 6.55 1.26
C THR A 419 19.70 7.37 2.39
N TYR A 420 18.84 7.82 3.31
CA TYR A 420 19.23 8.62 4.46
C TYR A 420 18.75 7.91 5.73
N LEU A 421 19.65 7.12 6.32
CA LEU A 421 19.38 6.33 7.53
C LEU A 421 19.85 7.05 8.79
N GLN A 422 19.27 6.70 9.92
CA GLN A 422 19.66 7.23 11.22
C GLN A 422 20.58 6.24 11.98
N PRO A 423 21.53 6.73 12.79
CA PRO A 423 21.84 8.16 12.98
C PRO A 423 22.58 8.78 11.77
N GLU A 424 22.37 10.08 11.57
CA GLU A 424 23.11 10.83 10.55
C GLU A 424 24.62 10.75 10.83
N PRO A 425 25.48 10.41 9.84
CA PRO A 425 26.92 10.32 10.05
C PRO A 425 27.52 11.67 10.47
N PRO A 426 28.57 11.68 11.34
CA PRO A 426 29.26 12.92 11.69
C PRO A 426 29.73 13.68 10.45
N ASN A 427 29.51 14.99 10.43
CA ASN A 427 29.81 15.91 9.31
C ASN A 427 28.98 15.71 8.04
N ALA A 428 27.96 14.85 8.02
CA ALA A 428 26.96 14.82 6.95
C ALA A 428 26.02 16.02 7.08
N ASN A 429 25.33 16.33 6.01
CA ASN A 429 24.24 17.30 5.98
C ASN A 429 23.12 16.74 5.09
N TYR A 430 22.32 15.88 5.69
CA TYR A 430 21.23 15.21 4.98
C TYR A 430 20.24 16.19 4.37
N SER A 431 19.90 17.28 5.08
CA SER A 431 18.99 18.31 4.55
C SER A 431 19.51 18.93 3.26
N ALA A 432 20.79 19.27 3.18
CA ALA A 432 21.39 19.86 1.98
C ALA A 432 21.51 18.85 0.84
N ASP A 433 21.93 17.61 1.14
CA ASP A 433 22.08 16.57 0.12
C ASP A 433 20.73 16.13 -0.46
N ILE A 434 19.70 15.94 0.37
CA ILE A 434 18.33 15.64 -0.08
C ILE A 434 17.83 16.71 -1.06
N LYS A 435 18.00 18.00 -0.72
CA LYS A 435 17.63 19.12 -1.59
C LYS A 435 18.39 19.06 -2.93
N SER A 436 19.69 18.73 -2.88
CA SER A 436 20.50 18.56 -4.08
C SER A 436 20.02 17.41 -4.96
N LYS A 437 19.64 16.25 -4.38
CA LYS A 437 19.10 15.12 -5.14
C LYS A 437 17.75 15.42 -5.76
N ILE A 438 16.84 16.05 -5.00
CA ILE A 438 15.54 16.46 -5.52
C ILE A 438 15.71 17.50 -6.64
N ASN A 439 16.62 18.46 -6.52
CA ASN A 439 16.94 19.44 -7.56
C ASN A 439 17.47 18.79 -8.85
N ALA A 440 18.25 17.71 -8.72
CA ALA A 440 18.73 16.95 -9.88
C ALA A 440 17.60 16.16 -10.58
N GLY A 441 16.52 15.90 -9.87
CA GLY A 441 15.35 15.14 -10.32
C GLY A 441 15.29 13.73 -9.76
N VAL A 442 14.13 13.39 -9.21
CA VAL A 442 13.82 12.05 -8.69
C VAL A 442 12.37 11.68 -9.02
N GLY A 443 12.15 10.42 -9.39
CA GLY A 443 10.82 9.88 -9.69
C GLY A 443 9.99 9.54 -8.44
N TYR A 444 10.66 9.34 -7.30
CA TYR A 444 10.00 8.96 -6.05
C TYR A 444 10.70 9.56 -4.83
N VAL A 445 9.92 10.05 -3.90
CA VAL A 445 10.40 10.54 -2.60
C VAL A 445 9.59 9.88 -1.49
N ASN A 446 10.24 9.31 -0.50
CA ASN A 446 9.57 8.89 0.73
C ASN A 446 10.30 9.46 1.96
N TYR A 447 9.50 9.96 2.88
CA TYR A 447 9.95 10.36 4.22
C TYR A 447 9.10 9.67 5.28
N THR A 448 9.73 9.15 6.33
CA THR A 448 9.04 8.57 7.47
C THR A 448 9.66 9.02 8.79
N ALA A 449 8.98 9.78 9.58
CA ALA A 449 9.16 10.18 10.98
C ALA A 449 8.21 11.32 11.36
N HIS A 450 8.78 12.42 11.89
CA HIS A 450 8.06 13.59 12.38
C HIS A 450 7.91 14.67 11.31
N CYS A 451 6.69 15.14 11.11
CA CYS A 451 6.38 16.31 10.30
C CYS A 451 5.51 17.31 11.06
N LEU A 452 5.56 18.52 10.55
CA LEU A 452 4.56 19.56 10.77
C LEU A 452 3.82 19.81 9.45
N SER A 453 2.78 20.61 9.49
CA SER A 453 2.11 21.07 8.27
C SER A 453 3.03 21.88 7.34
N SER A 454 4.13 22.41 7.87
CA SER A 454 5.14 23.15 7.11
C SER A 454 6.21 22.27 6.45
N GLY A 455 6.34 20.99 6.84
CA GLY A 455 7.34 20.06 6.28
C GLY A 455 7.96 19.09 7.26
N TRP A 456 9.08 18.50 6.88
CA TRP A 456 9.82 17.49 7.64
C TRP A 456 10.60 18.13 8.79
N ALA A 457 10.61 17.46 9.95
CA ALA A 457 11.30 17.97 11.13
C ALA A 457 12.83 17.75 11.07
N ASN A 458 13.26 16.51 10.80
CA ASN A 458 14.67 16.16 10.74
C ASN A 458 14.88 14.86 9.91
N PRO A 459 15.69 14.87 8.83
CA PRO A 459 16.30 16.06 8.22
C PRO A 459 15.26 17.11 7.81
N SER A 460 15.56 18.41 8.03
CA SER A 460 14.60 19.48 7.72
C SER A 460 14.43 19.69 6.23
N PHE A 461 13.16 19.69 5.79
CA PHE A 461 12.76 20.06 4.44
C PHE A 461 11.39 20.73 4.52
N GLU A 462 11.31 22.02 4.23
CA GLU A 462 10.15 22.84 4.48
C GLU A 462 9.55 23.45 3.21
N ARG A 463 8.37 24.09 3.32
CA ARG A 463 7.71 24.82 2.21
C ARG A 463 8.62 25.87 1.57
N SER A 464 9.44 26.56 2.39
CA SER A 464 10.45 27.52 1.90
C SER A 464 11.49 26.87 0.99
N ASP A 465 11.85 25.59 1.25
CA ASP A 465 12.75 24.81 0.41
C ASP A 465 12.08 24.45 -0.92
N ILE A 466 10.79 24.06 -0.91
CA ILE A 466 10.02 23.79 -2.14
C ILE A 466 10.01 25.02 -3.04
N ALA A 467 9.81 26.22 -2.48
CA ALA A 467 9.85 27.48 -3.24
C ALA A 467 11.20 27.71 -3.96
N ASN A 468 12.29 27.16 -3.41
CA ASN A 468 13.65 27.30 -3.92
C ASN A 468 14.13 26.09 -4.75
N LEU A 469 13.29 25.05 -4.96
CA LEU A 469 13.65 23.92 -5.81
C LEU A 469 13.92 24.35 -7.25
N THR A 470 14.79 23.58 -7.91
CA THR A 470 15.19 23.77 -9.30
C THR A 470 15.00 22.48 -10.14
N ASN A 471 14.16 21.54 -9.68
CA ASN A 471 13.83 20.31 -10.40
C ASN A 471 12.81 20.56 -11.54
N GLU A 472 13.09 21.55 -12.37
CA GLU A 472 12.23 21.93 -13.49
C GLU A 472 12.03 20.75 -14.43
N HIS A 473 10.76 20.43 -14.73
CA HIS A 473 10.33 19.30 -15.57
C HIS A 473 10.81 17.92 -15.11
N LYS A 474 11.13 17.78 -13.79
CA LYS A 474 11.61 16.55 -13.18
C LYS A 474 10.88 16.24 -11.88
N TYR A 475 9.59 16.02 -11.98
CA TYR A 475 8.72 15.78 -10.83
C TYR A 475 8.46 14.31 -10.60
N GLY A 476 8.37 13.89 -9.32
CA GLY A 476 8.04 12.54 -8.89
C GLY A 476 6.81 12.48 -8.00
N LEU A 477 6.45 11.26 -7.63
CA LEU A 477 5.49 10.99 -6.56
C LEU A 477 6.19 11.12 -5.21
N TRP A 478 5.61 11.93 -4.30
CA TRP A 478 6.09 12.07 -2.93
C TRP A 478 5.11 11.38 -1.97
N VAL A 479 5.64 10.51 -1.11
CA VAL A 479 4.89 9.78 -0.09
C VAL A 479 5.47 10.09 1.27
N ASN A 480 4.69 10.70 2.15
CA ASN A 480 5.14 11.09 3.47
C ASN A 480 4.35 10.38 4.57
N ASN A 481 5.00 9.42 5.21
CA ASN A 481 4.47 8.71 6.37
C ASN A 481 4.80 9.53 7.63
N CYS A 482 4.09 10.63 7.81
CA CYS A 482 4.32 11.57 8.92
C CYS A 482 3.10 12.47 9.19
N CYS A 483 3.10 13.10 10.37
CA CYS A 483 1.98 13.91 10.86
C CYS A 483 1.72 15.15 10.00
N ASN A 484 0.44 15.48 9.76
CA ASN A 484 -0.02 16.79 9.31
C ASN A 484 0.58 17.35 8.00
N SER A 485 1.39 16.57 7.28
CA SER A 485 2.07 17.04 6.07
C SER A 485 1.10 17.39 4.93
N ASN A 486 -0.12 16.86 5.01
CA ASN A 486 -1.23 17.11 4.08
C ASN A 486 -2.46 17.69 4.79
N ARG A 487 -2.25 18.54 5.78
CA ARG A 487 -3.29 19.25 6.53
C ARG A 487 -3.86 20.42 5.75
N PHE A 488 -4.64 20.13 4.72
CA PHE A 488 -5.05 21.07 3.67
C PHE A 488 -6.21 22.01 4.07
N GLU A 489 -6.74 21.94 5.29
CA GLU A 489 -7.70 22.93 5.80
C GLU A 489 -7.03 24.24 6.30
N ILE A 490 -5.70 24.28 6.33
CA ILE A 490 -4.95 25.52 6.62
C ILE A 490 -4.64 26.27 5.31
N LEU A 491 -4.06 27.47 5.43
CA LEU A 491 -3.76 28.32 4.26
C LEU A 491 -2.93 27.61 3.19
N GLU A 492 -1.92 26.83 3.60
CA GLU A 492 -1.11 25.99 2.73
C GLU A 492 -0.35 24.97 3.55
N CYS A 493 -0.50 23.68 3.25
CA CYS A 493 0.31 22.62 3.83
C CYS A 493 1.51 22.26 2.93
N PHE A 494 2.38 21.38 3.43
CA PHE A 494 3.57 20.95 2.68
C PHE A 494 3.21 20.23 1.37
N GLY A 495 2.20 19.35 1.39
CA GLY A 495 1.73 18.66 0.18
C GLY A 495 1.20 19.62 -0.88
N GLU A 496 0.41 20.61 -0.47
CA GLU A 496 -0.09 21.65 -1.38
C GLU A 496 1.04 22.47 -2.00
N ALA A 497 2.02 22.88 -1.20
CA ALA A 497 3.18 23.62 -1.70
C ALA A 497 3.94 22.82 -2.77
N ALA A 498 4.14 21.51 -2.54
CA ALA A 498 4.79 20.62 -3.51
C ALA A 498 4.01 20.51 -4.82
N MET A 499 2.68 20.46 -4.75
CA MET A 499 1.80 20.36 -5.92
C MET A 499 1.62 21.68 -6.66
N ARG A 500 1.52 22.81 -5.92
CA ARG A 500 1.28 24.15 -6.47
C ARG A 500 2.53 24.79 -7.09
N ALA A 501 3.74 24.25 -6.81
CA ALA A 501 4.99 24.78 -7.38
C ALA A 501 5.00 24.64 -8.91
N SER A 502 5.20 25.76 -9.61
CA SER A 502 5.20 25.81 -11.08
C SER A 502 6.46 25.16 -11.65
N ASN A 503 6.29 24.23 -12.58
CA ASN A 503 7.33 23.46 -13.28
C ASN A 503 8.33 22.70 -12.37
N LYS A 504 8.01 22.52 -11.08
CA LYS A 504 8.87 21.87 -10.08
C LYS A 504 8.06 21.26 -8.95
N GLY A 505 8.73 20.75 -7.92
CA GLY A 505 8.07 20.07 -6.79
C GLY A 505 7.63 18.66 -7.15
N ALA A 506 6.39 18.31 -6.83
CA ALA A 506 5.82 16.96 -7.02
C ALA A 506 4.72 16.96 -8.10
N VAL A 507 4.45 15.77 -8.67
CA VAL A 507 3.32 15.52 -9.58
C VAL A 507 2.20 14.72 -8.88
N GLY A 508 2.45 14.30 -7.67
CA GLY A 508 1.50 13.69 -6.75
C GLY A 508 2.09 13.67 -5.35
N TYR A 509 1.26 13.84 -4.34
CA TYR A 509 1.66 13.86 -2.95
C TYR A 509 0.68 13.04 -2.10
N ILE A 510 1.16 11.98 -1.47
CA ILE A 510 0.38 11.18 -0.51
C ILE A 510 0.89 11.50 0.89
N GLY A 511 0.00 11.89 1.79
CA GLY A 511 0.32 12.22 3.17
C GLY A 511 -0.92 12.40 4.03
N ALA A 512 -0.70 12.64 5.33
CA ALA A 512 -1.77 12.68 6.32
C ALA A 512 -2.23 14.10 6.69
N SER A 513 -3.55 14.28 6.82
CA SER A 513 -4.16 15.51 7.34
C SER A 513 -4.17 15.59 8.87
N ASN A 514 -3.74 14.53 9.58
CA ASN A 514 -3.71 14.43 11.04
C ASN A 514 -2.37 13.83 11.53
N SER A 515 -2.27 13.64 12.85
CA SER A 515 -1.13 12.96 13.48
C SER A 515 -1.16 11.47 13.18
N THR A 516 -0.10 10.96 12.58
CA THR A 516 0.09 9.54 12.26
C THR A 516 0.71 8.76 13.42
N ARG A 517 0.80 7.45 13.27
CA ARG A 517 1.31 6.53 14.28
C ARG A 517 2.49 5.71 13.73
N TRP A 518 3.36 5.24 14.63
CA TRP A 518 4.59 4.55 14.25
C TRP A 518 4.33 3.19 13.59
N ASP A 519 3.48 2.37 14.20
CA ASP A 519 3.20 1.02 13.72
C ASP A 519 2.42 1.05 12.40
N GLU A 520 1.37 1.85 12.34
CA GLU A 520 0.49 1.92 11.17
C GLU A 520 1.18 2.54 9.95
N ASP A 521 2.04 3.57 10.13
CA ASP A 521 2.84 4.13 9.02
C ASP A 521 3.84 3.11 8.46
N PHE A 522 4.45 2.33 9.35
CA PHE A 522 5.33 1.24 8.95
C PHE A 522 4.55 0.20 8.13
N TRP A 523 3.36 -0.21 8.59
CA TRP A 523 2.55 -1.19 7.88
C TRP A 523 1.96 -0.65 6.58
N TRP A 524 1.60 0.60 6.55
CA TRP A 524 1.17 1.26 5.32
C TRP A 524 2.18 1.04 4.19
N SER A 525 3.45 1.21 4.50
CA SER A 525 4.55 1.14 3.54
C SER A 525 5.08 -0.28 3.31
N VAL A 526 5.34 -1.02 4.40
CA VAL A 526 6.04 -2.31 4.41
C VAL A 526 5.06 -3.49 4.42
N GLY A 527 3.81 -3.26 4.86
CA GLY A 527 2.82 -4.29 5.12
C GLY A 527 2.77 -4.71 6.58
N PHE A 528 1.74 -5.45 6.95
CA PHE A 528 1.52 -5.90 8.33
C PHE A 528 2.58 -6.94 8.73
N LYS A 529 3.78 -6.47 9.02
CA LYS A 529 4.97 -7.26 9.40
C LYS A 529 5.50 -6.82 10.76
N THR A 530 6.26 -7.69 11.41
CA THR A 530 6.99 -7.33 12.63
C THR A 530 8.00 -6.21 12.33
N VAL A 531 7.96 -5.16 13.14
CA VAL A 531 8.89 -4.03 13.03
C VAL A 531 10.31 -4.51 13.33
N SER A 532 11.20 -4.34 12.37
CA SER A 532 12.61 -4.72 12.48
C SER A 532 13.46 -3.84 11.56
N LEU A 533 14.77 -3.83 11.74
CA LEU A 533 15.69 -3.09 10.86
C LEU A 533 15.72 -3.65 9.43
N ASN A 534 15.47 -4.95 9.26
CA ASN A 534 15.45 -5.62 7.97
C ASN A 534 14.23 -6.55 7.88
N PRO A 535 13.03 -6.00 7.64
CA PRO A 535 11.82 -6.82 7.53
C PRO A 535 11.94 -7.75 6.30
N PRO A 536 11.60 -9.04 6.42
CA PRO A 536 11.57 -9.93 5.27
C PRO A 536 10.35 -9.69 4.39
N TYR A 537 10.45 -10.03 3.09
CA TYR A 537 9.27 -10.13 2.23
C TYR A 537 8.31 -11.21 2.76
N ASN A 538 7.01 -10.93 2.67
CA ASN A 538 5.97 -11.88 3.03
C ASN A 538 4.74 -11.65 2.13
N ALA A 539 4.44 -12.60 1.26
CA ALA A 539 3.33 -12.54 0.31
C ALA A 539 1.93 -12.41 0.98
N ASN A 540 1.79 -12.81 2.24
CA ASN A 540 0.53 -12.67 2.98
C ASN A 540 0.32 -11.28 3.59
N ASN A 541 1.38 -10.47 3.69
CA ASN A 541 1.39 -9.21 4.44
C ASN A 541 2.05 -8.11 3.62
N LEU A 542 1.40 -7.71 2.51
CA LEU A 542 1.94 -6.75 1.55
C LEU A 542 1.62 -5.30 1.96
N GLY A 543 2.55 -4.38 1.70
CA GLY A 543 2.40 -2.95 1.90
C GLY A 543 2.44 -2.15 0.59
N ALA A 544 2.46 -0.81 0.68
CA ALA A 544 2.49 0.06 -0.49
C ALA A 544 3.70 -0.19 -1.40
N TYR A 545 4.88 -0.47 -0.84
CA TYR A 545 6.05 -0.80 -1.65
C TYR A 545 5.86 -2.07 -2.47
N ASP A 546 5.28 -3.12 -1.85
CA ASP A 546 5.01 -4.37 -2.54
C ASP A 546 4.01 -4.20 -3.71
N LYS A 547 3.16 -3.16 -3.66
CA LYS A 547 2.16 -2.89 -4.70
C LYS A 547 2.72 -2.18 -5.92
N MET A 548 3.81 -1.44 -5.77
CA MET A 548 4.45 -0.74 -6.87
C MET A 548 5.36 -1.65 -7.71
N PHE A 549 5.80 -2.79 -7.13
CA PHE A 549 6.80 -3.66 -7.74
C PHE A 549 6.29 -5.09 -7.90
N HIS A 550 6.82 -5.82 -8.90
CA HIS A 550 6.37 -7.14 -9.32
C HIS A 550 7.56 -8.07 -9.50
N THR A 551 8.43 -8.11 -8.50
CA THR A 551 9.70 -8.82 -8.55
C THR A 551 9.67 -10.20 -7.90
N ASN A 552 8.53 -10.57 -7.29
CA ASN A 552 8.37 -11.80 -6.54
C ASN A 552 7.44 -12.81 -7.24
N GLY A 553 7.22 -12.66 -8.55
CA GLY A 553 6.38 -13.55 -9.35
C GLY A 553 4.89 -13.22 -9.28
N GLU A 554 4.54 -12.01 -8.86
CA GLU A 554 3.14 -11.54 -8.88
C GLU A 554 2.64 -11.46 -10.31
N SER A 555 1.39 -11.88 -10.51
CA SER A 555 0.72 -11.75 -11.81
C SER A 555 0.52 -10.26 -12.17
N PRO A 556 0.66 -9.85 -13.44
CA PRO A 556 0.46 -8.46 -13.87
C PRO A 556 -0.91 -7.88 -13.55
N ASP A 557 -1.90 -8.75 -13.45
CA ASP A 557 -3.26 -8.37 -13.13
C ASP A 557 -3.45 -7.93 -11.66
N VAL A 558 -2.44 -8.07 -10.80
CA VAL A 558 -2.47 -7.58 -9.41
C VAL A 558 -1.65 -6.31 -9.18
N TRP A 559 -1.19 -5.65 -10.23
CA TRP A 559 -0.32 -4.47 -10.14
C TRP A 559 -1.08 -3.19 -9.79
N CYS A 560 -0.46 -2.41 -8.90
CA CYS A 560 -0.91 -1.07 -8.54
C CYS A 560 -0.20 -0.06 -9.46
N ASN A 561 -0.89 0.42 -10.45
CA ASN A 561 -0.29 1.24 -11.51
C ASN A 561 -0.49 2.73 -11.31
N THR A 562 -1.45 3.15 -10.47
CA THR A 562 -1.81 4.55 -10.30
C THR A 562 -1.63 5.03 -8.86
N GLN A 563 -1.50 6.35 -8.70
CA GLN A 563 -1.33 6.98 -7.40
C GLN A 563 -2.54 6.75 -6.49
N GLY A 564 -3.76 6.75 -7.05
CA GLY A 564 -4.99 6.43 -6.30
C GLY A 564 -5.03 4.98 -5.83
N GLN A 565 -4.57 4.02 -6.65
CA GLN A 565 -4.43 2.63 -6.22
C GLN A 565 -3.41 2.48 -5.09
N LEU A 566 -2.29 3.22 -5.14
CA LEU A 566 -1.26 3.17 -4.10
C LEU A 566 -1.79 3.67 -2.75
N LEU A 567 -2.57 4.76 -2.76
CA LEU A 567 -3.23 5.28 -1.55
C LEU A 567 -4.13 4.21 -0.91
N VAL A 568 -5.03 3.62 -1.71
CA VAL A 568 -5.96 2.58 -1.22
C VAL A 568 -5.19 1.33 -0.79
N GLY A 569 -4.15 0.94 -1.53
CA GLY A 569 -3.31 -0.23 -1.21
C GLY A 569 -2.56 -0.11 0.11
N GLY A 570 -2.02 1.07 0.42
CA GLY A 570 -1.39 1.35 1.71
C GLY A 570 -2.40 1.30 2.87
N ASN A 571 -3.59 1.88 2.68
CA ASN A 571 -4.65 1.82 3.68
C ASN A 571 -5.18 0.39 3.90
N LEU A 572 -5.26 -0.44 2.85
CA LEU A 572 -5.62 -1.86 2.97
C LEU A 572 -4.58 -2.67 3.77
N ALA A 573 -3.30 -2.32 3.68
CA ALA A 573 -2.27 -2.95 4.51
C ALA A 573 -2.49 -2.68 6.00
N VAL A 574 -2.92 -1.45 6.35
CA VAL A 574 -3.33 -1.12 7.73
C VAL A 574 -4.65 -1.81 8.09
N GLN A 575 -5.61 -1.91 7.16
CA GLN A 575 -6.90 -2.60 7.38
C GLN A 575 -6.70 -4.09 7.70
N GLN A 576 -5.71 -4.74 7.12
CA GLN A 576 -5.36 -6.14 7.42
C GLN A 576 -4.79 -6.31 8.82
N SER A 577 -4.29 -5.25 9.45
CA SER A 577 -3.65 -5.30 10.77
C SER A 577 -4.66 -5.48 11.91
N THR A 578 -4.13 -5.73 13.10
CA THR A 578 -4.92 -5.79 14.35
C THR A 578 -5.08 -4.42 15.03
N SER A 579 -4.71 -3.33 14.34
CA SER A 579 -4.82 -1.98 14.88
C SER A 579 -6.27 -1.56 15.14
N TYR A 580 -6.47 -0.75 16.17
CA TYR A 580 -7.73 -0.05 16.44
C TYR A 580 -7.85 1.26 15.65
N PHE A 581 -6.77 1.71 14.98
CA PHE A 581 -6.68 3.00 14.26
C PHE A 581 -6.83 2.86 12.74
N LYS A 582 -7.44 1.76 12.27
CA LYS A 582 -7.65 1.51 10.83
C LYS A 582 -8.47 2.62 10.18
N LEU A 583 -9.57 3.03 10.82
CA LEU A 583 -10.42 4.11 10.33
C LEU A 583 -9.67 5.44 10.22
N ASP A 584 -8.82 5.75 11.20
CA ASP A 584 -8.02 6.99 11.17
C ASP A 584 -7.18 7.08 9.88
N TYR A 585 -6.65 5.94 9.40
CA TYR A 585 -5.83 5.89 8.18
C TYR A 585 -6.66 6.07 6.91
N TRP A 586 -7.87 5.56 6.87
CA TRP A 586 -8.81 5.85 5.79
C TRP A 586 -9.22 7.32 5.77
N GLU A 587 -9.42 7.93 6.93
CA GLU A 587 -9.84 9.33 7.05
C GLU A 587 -8.72 10.34 6.76
N MET A 588 -7.49 10.09 7.21
CA MET A 588 -6.45 11.12 7.19
C MET A 588 -5.47 11.04 6.03
N TYR A 589 -5.28 9.89 5.39
CA TYR A 589 -4.39 9.79 4.23
C TYR A 589 -5.09 10.26 2.96
N HIS A 590 -4.48 11.23 2.28
CA HIS A 590 -5.02 11.85 1.07
C HIS A 590 -3.98 11.89 -0.05
N LEU A 591 -4.46 11.83 -1.29
CA LEU A 591 -3.70 12.12 -2.49
C LEU A 591 -4.00 13.56 -2.93
N MET A 592 -3.03 14.46 -2.81
CA MET A 592 -2.98 15.68 -3.62
C MET A 592 -2.42 15.30 -4.96
N GLY A 593 -3.28 15.20 -5.97
CA GLY A 593 -2.91 14.72 -7.30
C GLY A 593 -4.05 14.06 -8.03
N ASP A 594 -3.78 13.65 -9.25
CA ASP A 594 -4.69 12.91 -10.11
C ASP A 594 -4.68 11.41 -9.73
N PRO A 595 -5.82 10.83 -9.30
CA PRO A 595 -5.87 9.43 -8.87
C PRO A 595 -5.60 8.42 -9.99
N SER A 596 -5.76 8.82 -11.26
CA SER A 596 -5.50 7.96 -12.41
C SER A 596 -4.05 8.02 -12.91
N LEU A 597 -3.25 8.97 -12.38
CA LEU A 597 -1.89 9.19 -12.86
C LEU A 597 -1.00 7.99 -12.54
N ALA A 598 -0.36 7.46 -13.58
CA ALA A 598 0.52 6.29 -13.46
C ALA A 598 1.78 6.60 -12.62
N ILE A 599 2.26 5.59 -11.92
CA ILE A 599 3.53 5.65 -11.18
C ILE A 599 4.63 5.08 -12.08
N HIS A 600 5.57 5.92 -12.49
CA HIS A 600 6.56 5.52 -13.50
C HIS A 600 7.85 4.92 -12.95
N ILE A 601 8.15 5.03 -11.66
CA ILE A 601 9.45 4.60 -11.08
C ILE A 601 9.74 3.10 -11.26
N ALA A 602 8.72 2.27 -11.20
CA ALA A 602 8.87 0.81 -11.34
C ALA A 602 8.62 0.30 -12.77
N GLN A 603 8.23 1.17 -13.70
CA GLN A 603 7.64 0.78 -14.99
C GLN A 603 8.51 1.14 -16.20
N LEU A 604 9.76 1.53 -16.00
CA LEU A 604 10.63 1.90 -17.11
C LEU A 604 10.92 0.74 -18.07
N CYS A 605 10.75 -0.48 -17.58
CA CYS A 605 10.87 -1.72 -18.36
C CYS A 605 9.55 -2.46 -18.58
N VAL A 606 8.40 -1.81 -18.31
CA VAL A 606 7.08 -2.33 -18.67
C VAL A 606 6.44 -1.34 -19.64
N ALA A 607 6.26 -1.74 -20.87
CA ALA A 607 5.52 -0.94 -21.84
C ALA A 607 4.04 -1.26 -21.73
N ASN A 608 3.21 -0.25 -21.41
CA ASN A 608 1.77 -0.35 -21.46
C ASN A 608 1.27 0.20 -22.80
N PHE A 609 0.78 -0.68 -23.65
CA PHE A 609 0.21 -0.33 -24.96
C PHE A 609 -1.31 -0.52 -24.89
N ILE A 610 -2.00 0.53 -24.45
CA ILE A 610 -3.39 0.45 -23.99
C ILE A 610 -4.27 1.42 -24.76
N ASN A 611 -5.50 0.99 -25.13
CA ASN A 611 -6.53 1.80 -25.79
C ASN A 611 -6.07 2.45 -27.10
N GLN A 612 -5.25 1.75 -27.90
CA GLN A 612 -4.67 2.26 -29.13
C GLN A 612 -5.34 1.68 -30.37
N THR A 613 -5.46 2.51 -31.42
CA THR A 613 -5.77 2.03 -32.77
C THR A 613 -4.53 2.23 -33.62
N VAL A 614 -3.95 1.12 -34.06
CA VAL A 614 -2.73 1.10 -34.90
C VAL A 614 -3.15 1.08 -36.37
N THR A 615 -2.88 2.17 -37.08
CA THR A 615 -3.21 2.35 -38.51
C THR A 615 -1.98 2.45 -39.39
N ALA A 616 -0.77 2.40 -38.82
CA ALA A 616 0.53 2.37 -39.49
C ALA A 616 1.46 1.41 -38.77
N ASN A 617 2.51 0.92 -39.45
CA ASN A 617 3.49 0.02 -38.85
C ASN A 617 4.09 0.63 -37.58
N THR A 618 3.98 -0.10 -36.47
CA THR A 618 4.39 0.34 -35.14
C THR A 618 5.16 -0.77 -34.44
N THR A 619 6.29 -0.41 -33.84
CA THR A 619 7.06 -1.32 -32.97
C THR A 619 7.08 -0.77 -31.55
N VAL A 620 6.76 -1.62 -30.58
CA VAL A 620 6.85 -1.33 -29.14
C VAL A 620 7.87 -2.27 -28.55
N THR A 621 8.90 -1.73 -27.90
CA THR A 621 9.95 -2.51 -27.26
C THR A 621 9.94 -2.31 -25.75
N SER A 622 10.25 -3.37 -25.00
CA SER A 622 10.40 -3.29 -23.56
C SER A 622 11.55 -4.18 -23.08
N CYS A 623 12.36 -3.67 -22.16
CA CYS A 623 13.44 -4.44 -21.54
C CYS A 623 12.94 -5.49 -20.51
N ARG A 624 11.63 -5.55 -20.26
CA ARG A 624 11.00 -6.54 -19.37
C ARG A 624 9.71 -7.08 -19.95
N GLU A 625 8.63 -6.34 -19.86
CA GLU A 625 7.27 -6.81 -20.18
C GLU A 625 6.49 -5.80 -21.01
N ILE A 626 5.56 -6.29 -21.80
CA ILE A 626 4.60 -5.46 -22.54
C ILE A 626 3.20 -5.88 -22.14
N ASN A 627 2.41 -4.92 -21.64
CA ASN A 627 0.98 -5.08 -21.39
C ASN A 627 0.20 -4.43 -22.53
N VAL A 628 -0.62 -5.23 -23.20
CA VAL A 628 -1.46 -4.79 -24.31
C VAL A 628 -2.91 -4.91 -23.91
N GLN A 629 -3.63 -3.80 -23.91
CA GLN A 629 -5.04 -3.81 -23.55
C GLN A 629 -5.85 -2.94 -24.51
N ASN A 630 -6.92 -3.53 -25.07
CA ASN A 630 -7.89 -2.82 -25.92
C ASN A 630 -7.25 -2.17 -27.13
N VAL A 631 -6.50 -2.94 -27.89
CA VAL A 631 -5.78 -2.48 -29.06
C VAL A 631 -6.45 -3.02 -30.32
N THR A 632 -6.66 -2.12 -31.30
CA THR A 632 -7.10 -2.51 -32.64
C THR A 632 -5.97 -2.25 -33.62
N VAL A 633 -5.53 -3.30 -34.34
CA VAL A 633 -4.57 -3.19 -35.44
C VAL A 633 -5.35 -3.27 -36.76
N THR A 634 -5.31 -2.21 -37.55
CA THR A 634 -6.18 -2.07 -38.73
C THR A 634 -5.46 -1.39 -39.89
N ASN A 635 -6.12 -1.28 -41.02
CA ASN A 635 -5.64 -0.56 -42.21
C ASN A 635 -4.35 -1.15 -42.83
N GLY A 636 -4.18 -2.48 -42.77
CA GLY A 636 -2.98 -3.16 -43.29
C GLY A 636 -1.70 -2.92 -42.46
N ALA A 637 -1.83 -2.34 -41.26
CA ALA A 637 -0.69 -2.05 -40.39
C ALA A 637 -0.12 -3.31 -39.74
N THR A 638 1.18 -3.29 -39.44
CA THR A 638 1.85 -4.29 -38.60
C THR A 638 2.17 -3.68 -37.24
N LEU A 639 1.69 -4.30 -36.17
CA LEU A 639 2.13 -4.03 -34.80
C LEU A 639 3.14 -5.13 -34.39
N THR A 640 4.34 -4.71 -34.06
CA THR A 640 5.38 -5.59 -33.49
C THR A 640 5.59 -5.24 -32.03
N LEU A 641 5.49 -6.23 -31.16
CA LEU A 641 5.74 -6.11 -29.72
C LEU A 641 6.96 -6.96 -29.37
N GLU A 642 8.01 -6.32 -28.85
CA GLU A 642 9.28 -6.97 -28.52
C GLU A 642 9.58 -6.78 -27.02
N ALA A 643 9.50 -7.86 -26.24
CA ALA A 643 9.79 -7.84 -24.82
C ALA A 643 10.93 -8.79 -24.47
N VAL A 644 11.86 -8.39 -23.59
CA VAL A 644 12.88 -9.29 -23.04
C VAL A 644 12.24 -10.33 -22.12
N GLY A 645 11.16 -9.98 -21.42
CA GLY A 645 10.34 -10.88 -20.59
C GLY A 645 9.03 -11.26 -21.28
N ASN A 646 7.92 -11.10 -20.58
CA ASN A 646 6.61 -11.57 -21.01
C ASN A 646 5.82 -10.52 -21.81
N ILE A 647 4.91 -10.97 -22.65
CA ILE A 647 3.89 -10.13 -23.29
C ILE A 647 2.51 -10.60 -22.83
N TYR A 648 1.72 -9.67 -22.33
CA TYR A 648 0.35 -9.92 -21.85
C TYR A 648 -0.64 -9.23 -22.75
N ILE A 649 -1.63 -9.97 -23.26
CA ILE A 649 -2.60 -9.51 -24.25
C ILE A 649 -4.01 -9.65 -23.72
N GLN A 650 -4.74 -8.55 -23.74
CA GLN A 650 -6.15 -8.49 -23.37
C GLN A 650 -6.92 -7.55 -24.32
N GLY A 651 -8.01 -8.01 -24.90
CA GLY A 651 -8.86 -7.15 -25.72
C GLY A 651 -8.19 -6.65 -27.00
N VAL A 652 -7.52 -7.52 -27.77
CA VAL A 652 -6.85 -7.15 -29.02
C VAL A 652 -7.62 -7.66 -30.21
N THR A 653 -7.86 -6.77 -31.18
CA THR A 653 -8.47 -7.08 -32.48
C THR A 653 -7.50 -6.78 -33.61
N VAL A 654 -7.26 -7.73 -34.50
CA VAL A 654 -6.45 -7.55 -35.73
C VAL A 654 -7.37 -7.74 -36.95
N ASN A 655 -7.56 -6.66 -37.69
CA ASN A 655 -8.50 -6.68 -38.83
C ASN A 655 -7.94 -5.98 -40.08
N ASN A 656 -8.70 -5.97 -41.16
CA ASN A 656 -8.39 -5.25 -42.40
C ASN A 656 -7.00 -5.54 -42.96
N ASN A 657 -6.64 -6.85 -43.10
CA ASN A 657 -5.34 -7.33 -43.62
C ASN A 657 -4.12 -6.86 -42.80
N SER A 658 -4.30 -6.64 -41.50
CA SER A 658 -3.24 -6.20 -40.61
C SER A 658 -2.51 -7.40 -39.96
N LYS A 659 -1.37 -7.13 -39.33
CA LYS A 659 -0.54 -8.16 -38.70
C LYS A 659 -0.17 -7.77 -37.27
N LEU A 660 -0.19 -8.75 -36.34
CA LEU A 660 0.38 -8.65 -35.01
C LEU A 660 1.55 -9.63 -34.89
N ILE A 661 2.69 -9.14 -34.44
CA ILE A 661 3.90 -9.93 -34.16
C ILE A 661 4.23 -9.77 -32.67
N LEU A 662 4.39 -10.89 -31.97
CA LEU A 662 4.76 -10.95 -30.57
C LEU A 662 6.11 -11.67 -30.47
N ASP A 663 7.14 -10.91 -30.03
CA ASP A 663 8.48 -11.40 -29.79
C ASP A 663 8.79 -11.26 -28.29
N ALA A 664 8.68 -12.38 -27.58
CA ALA A 664 8.85 -12.42 -26.13
C ALA A 664 10.01 -13.32 -25.75
N GLY A 665 10.97 -12.80 -24.99
CA GLY A 665 12.04 -13.62 -24.39
C GLY A 665 11.53 -14.56 -23.29
N GLY A 666 10.35 -14.30 -22.74
CA GLY A 666 9.61 -15.14 -21.80
C GLY A 666 8.33 -15.73 -22.43
N GLU A 667 7.19 -15.54 -21.77
CA GLU A 667 5.91 -16.08 -22.19
C GLU A 667 5.02 -15.04 -22.90
N VAL A 668 4.19 -15.50 -23.83
CA VAL A 668 3.08 -14.74 -24.38
C VAL A 668 1.79 -15.21 -23.73
N ASN A 669 1.18 -14.35 -22.93
CA ASN A 669 -0.04 -14.65 -22.18
C ASN A 669 -1.25 -13.94 -22.82
N ILE A 670 -2.11 -14.71 -23.48
CA ILE A 670 -3.37 -14.19 -24.02
C ILE A 670 -4.46 -14.41 -22.98
N ILE A 671 -4.85 -13.32 -22.30
CA ILE A 671 -5.71 -13.37 -21.12
C ILE A 671 -7.20 -13.45 -21.53
N SER A 672 -7.63 -12.58 -22.45
CA SER A 672 -9.04 -12.59 -22.93
C SER A 672 -9.22 -11.74 -24.20
N ASN A 673 -10.36 -11.96 -24.91
CA ASN A 673 -10.85 -11.14 -26.02
C ASN A 673 -9.80 -10.86 -27.10
N PHE A 674 -9.17 -11.92 -27.62
CA PHE A 674 -8.23 -11.85 -28.72
C PHE A 674 -8.92 -12.30 -30.02
N ASP A 675 -9.01 -11.42 -31.02
CA ASP A 675 -9.67 -11.66 -32.27
C ASP A 675 -8.78 -11.34 -33.49
N VAL A 676 -8.57 -12.28 -34.36
CA VAL A 676 -7.86 -12.08 -35.64
C VAL A 676 -8.81 -12.37 -36.78
N GLN A 677 -9.26 -11.32 -37.42
CA GLN A 677 -10.27 -11.40 -38.47
C GLN A 677 -9.72 -11.91 -39.83
N LEU A 678 -10.60 -12.40 -40.66
CA LEU A 678 -10.25 -12.95 -41.97
C LEU A 678 -9.38 -11.97 -42.79
N GLY A 679 -8.29 -12.49 -43.36
CA GLY A 679 -7.32 -11.70 -44.13
C GLY A 679 -6.20 -11.11 -43.29
N SER A 680 -6.32 -11.07 -41.94
CA SER A 680 -5.29 -10.63 -41.04
C SER A 680 -4.46 -11.78 -40.48
N SER A 681 -3.30 -11.49 -39.87
CA SER A 681 -2.39 -12.51 -39.38
C SER A 681 -1.85 -12.22 -37.99
N PHE A 682 -1.42 -13.25 -37.30
CA PHE A 682 -0.82 -13.25 -35.98
C PHE A 682 0.38 -14.19 -35.95
N GLU A 683 1.47 -13.76 -35.32
CA GLU A 683 2.72 -14.52 -35.22
C GLU A 683 3.30 -14.35 -33.82
N ILE A 684 3.73 -15.47 -33.19
CA ILE A 684 4.57 -15.48 -31.99
C ILE A 684 5.97 -15.96 -32.40
N LYS A 685 6.99 -15.24 -31.99
CA LYS A 685 8.39 -15.57 -32.22
C LYS A 685 9.08 -16.07 -30.96
#